data_5a154f1408b22a0dc26d42a080c8ac4f
#
_entry.id   5a154f1408b22a0dc26d42a080c8ac4f
#
_cell.length_a   1.000
_cell.length_b   1.000
_cell.length_c   1.000
_cell.angle_alpha   90.00
_cell.angle_beta   90.00
_cell.angle_gamma   90.00
#
_symmetry.space_group_name_H-M   'P 1'
#
loop_
_entity.id
_entity.type
_entity.pdbx_description
1 polymer ?
#
loop_
_entity_poly.entity_id
_entity_poly.type
_entity_poly.pdbx_seq_one_letter_code
_entity_poly.pdbx_strand_id
1 'polypeptide(L)'
;MLVFLLWASLFLSSLQEQNGQDAPGVQLSGPQNVSVDYDLKDQRISVTWEDDPSSSRVPDKLIYDVEVLLTVNMTEVHSEAVDVRPTLTSRKYHWSWTSALPLECTSHSVRLRSRYQNYTSQWSPLQSITDPPGDRNLVCETRDLESVECHWDTGRPTNLTKQRMTRYHLNGRACPNRTVSNCYQTVRVDQGERNWTLTARNPLGTLELRDTADLKKRVRLLAPMEVVASGVNASVQWQWERPQYHILLMVCQVQLNHSGHIDMRNYSGIGLRSVVLHGLAPAQTYTVQVCCGLKQHFWKWGDWSEGSTFKTEEDIPEALDVWMQIEGNQTIILWKPLTVNQSHGQIKDYEVTWGRQETIVHPPQNDFLISDRSTGEGHRVTVTAKNSAGSSLPSIIIIPRLPHRSKSSMKIVGSDGGFNLSWSASPNASCGYVVDWCPTHTKCRVEWVKVPAGITRARIHSASFEEGVRYTLSIFACTPGAPELWERREGYVKECLPKGQIQRLAAEQHGSDTVLISWTGIPPENQTAFIHGYIIYYFDTSHPSSMRIFNVTTDEPGAKNLTGIPVSSYRFIVKALTSVGEGGDSSPVFLQMNPQTDQLIPVIIISLGSAACLLTLVTILCYRNWKCVKENLHPEIPKPVWKEEWLTPLQGTGRQILYVDPCQPSEIDIVCNREQSGEAVLDNNAGKGALTNTNSDVPALHGYYNQLLSKTTSGHFTFSPHTMGSPSSQLSGTVIQNPSYNLEVQASLDMGQSVGYEPDMNSFSCPNPEPHNAMSYVPVETDSWGYKFQYHIEDSSPLQE
;
A
#
# COMPACT_ATOMS: atom_id res chain seq x y z
N MET A 1 0.50 54.12 -5.81
CA MET A 1 0.33 53.39 -4.59
C MET A 1 1.53 53.40 -3.63
N LEU A 2 2.78 53.45 -4.10
CA LEU A 2 3.97 53.58 -3.23
C LEU A 2 4.15 54.97 -2.63
N VAL A 3 3.66 56.04 -3.26
CA VAL A 3 3.76 57.42 -2.78
C VAL A 3 2.72 57.70 -1.66
N PHE A 4 1.62 56.94 -1.60
CA PHE A 4 0.61 57.05 -0.53
C PHE A 4 1.03 56.33 0.77
N LEU A 5 1.93 55.34 0.69
CA LEU A 5 2.43 54.63 1.87
C LEU A 5 3.58 55.41 2.55
N LEU A 6 4.33 56.18 1.80
CA LEU A 6 5.36 57.06 2.35
C LEU A 6 4.82 58.33 3.02
N TRP A 7 3.63 58.82 2.63
CA TRP A 7 2.95 59.91 3.28
C TRP A 7 2.21 59.47 4.56
N ALA A 8 1.75 58.19 4.60
CA ALA A 8 1.12 57.64 5.81
C ALA A 8 2.12 57.36 6.93
N SER A 9 3.37 57.01 6.60
CA SER A 9 4.43 56.81 7.60
C SER A 9 5.00 58.09 8.17
N LEU A 10 4.97 59.18 7.40
CA LEU A 10 5.36 60.51 7.90
C LEU A 10 4.30 61.23 8.70
N PHE A 11 3.00 60.83 8.53
CA PHE A 11 1.91 61.37 9.36
C PHE A 11 1.72 60.62 10.68
N LEU A 12 2.18 59.36 10.79
CA LEU A 12 2.14 58.60 12.04
C LEU A 12 3.36 58.93 12.94
N SER A 13 4.42 59.49 12.44
CA SER A 13 5.57 59.94 13.26
C SER A 13 5.38 61.37 13.82
N SER A 14 4.42 62.16 13.32
CA SER A 14 4.11 63.50 13.83
C SER A 14 2.93 63.61 14.81
N LEU A 15 2.28 62.47 15.10
CA LEU A 15 1.17 62.43 16.08
C LEU A 15 1.54 61.73 17.40
N GLN A 16 2.83 61.42 17.62
CA GLN A 16 3.31 60.82 18.85
C GLN A 16 4.16 61.79 19.71
N GLU A 17 4.12 63.07 19.43
CA GLU A 17 4.87 64.10 20.17
C GLU A 17 3.96 65.28 20.55
N GLN A 18 2.85 65.01 21.26
CA GLN A 18 2.16 66.00 22.12
C GLN A 18 1.04 65.31 22.91
N ASN A 19 1.40 64.73 24.05
CA ASN A 19 0.64 64.70 25.29
C ASN A 19 1.50 64.12 26.40
N GLY A 20 2.56 64.84 26.71
CA GLY A 20 3.29 64.68 27.96
C GLY A 20 2.82 65.75 28.90
N GLN A 21 1.77 65.47 29.64
CA GLN A 21 1.58 66.16 30.91
C GLN A 21 2.52 65.49 31.93
N ASP A 22 3.56 66.28 32.31
CA ASP A 22 4.48 65.94 33.38
C ASP A 22 3.73 65.69 34.69
N ALA A 23 3.58 64.37 35.02
CA ALA A 23 3.45 64.03 36.42
C ALA A 23 4.86 64.19 37.06
N PRO A 24 5.04 64.63 38.31
CA PRO A 24 6.33 64.79 38.91
C PRO A 24 7.11 63.49 38.88
N GLY A 25 8.22 63.49 38.13
CA GLY A 25 9.00 62.35 37.79
C GLY A 25 9.42 61.49 38.99
N VAL A 26 8.99 60.23 38.97
CA VAL A 26 9.58 59.19 39.80
C VAL A 26 10.86 58.74 39.07
N GLN A 27 12.00 59.38 39.37
CA GLN A 27 13.30 58.96 38.92
C GLN A 27 13.71 57.75 39.78
N LEU A 28 13.65 56.56 39.21
CA LEU A 28 14.15 55.36 39.89
C LEU A 28 15.65 55.39 39.95
N SER A 29 16.17 55.39 41.17
CA SER A 29 17.61 55.23 41.42
C SER A 29 17.99 53.74 41.25
N GLY A 30 19.16 53.48 40.68
CA GLY A 30 19.71 52.13 40.55
C GLY A 30 20.15 51.56 41.92
N PRO A 31 20.29 50.22 41.99
CA PRO A 31 20.78 49.55 43.20
C PRO A 31 22.19 50.02 43.55
N GLN A 32 22.46 50.18 44.84
CA GLN A 32 23.76 50.63 45.36
C GLN A 32 24.42 49.54 46.20
N ASN A 33 25.73 49.68 46.43
CA ASN A 33 26.53 48.76 47.22
C ASN A 33 26.37 47.31 46.79
N VAL A 34 26.30 47.08 45.47
CA VAL A 34 26.19 45.75 44.90
C VAL A 34 27.46 44.97 45.18
N SER A 35 27.30 43.84 45.86
CA SER A 35 28.39 42.90 46.17
C SER A 35 28.02 41.52 45.67
N VAL A 36 28.94 40.83 45.04
CA VAL A 36 28.75 39.49 44.48
C VAL A 36 29.75 38.56 45.14
N ASP A 37 29.25 37.43 45.67
CA ASP A 37 30.04 36.35 46.22
C ASP A 37 29.75 35.06 45.51
N TYR A 38 30.73 34.16 45.44
CA TYR A 38 30.64 32.89 44.76
C TYR A 38 31.11 31.72 45.65
N ASP A 39 30.18 30.80 45.86
CA ASP A 39 30.43 29.55 46.58
C ASP A 39 30.77 28.41 45.57
N LEU A 40 32.03 28.00 45.60
CA LEU A 40 32.55 26.96 44.70
C LEU A 40 31.92 25.57 44.96
N LYS A 41 31.58 25.27 46.25
CA LYS A 41 31.05 23.98 46.62
C LYS A 41 29.62 23.78 46.12
N ASP A 42 28.82 24.81 46.32
CA ASP A 42 27.43 24.79 45.97
C ASP A 42 27.12 25.30 44.56
N GLN A 43 28.15 25.74 43.83
CA GLN A 43 28.03 26.35 42.49
C GLN A 43 27.04 27.52 42.52
N ARG A 44 27.08 28.32 43.59
CA ARG A 44 26.08 29.36 43.88
C ARG A 44 26.68 30.74 43.79
N ILE A 45 26.06 31.61 42.99
CA ILE A 45 26.34 33.08 42.99
C ILE A 45 25.35 33.74 43.97
N SER A 46 25.90 34.50 44.90
CA SER A 46 25.11 35.27 45.85
C SER A 46 25.35 36.75 45.59
N VAL A 47 24.27 37.53 45.52
CA VAL A 47 24.31 38.95 45.25
C VAL A 47 23.59 39.70 46.36
N THR A 48 24.27 40.71 46.90
CA THR A 48 23.66 41.62 47.89
C THR A 48 23.70 43.03 47.38
N TRP A 49 22.68 43.79 47.62
CA TRP A 49 22.58 45.22 47.26
C TRP A 49 21.75 46.00 48.24
N GLU A 50 21.80 47.33 48.11
CA GLU A 50 21.01 48.24 48.93
C GLU A 50 20.23 49.22 48.05
N ASP A 51 19.05 49.67 48.53
CA ASP A 51 18.31 50.74 47.92
C ASP A 51 18.96 52.08 48.19
N ASP A 52 18.85 52.98 47.21
CA ASP A 52 19.27 54.41 47.42
C ASP A 52 18.40 55.05 48.52
N PRO A 53 19.02 55.69 49.53
CA PRO A 53 18.25 56.38 50.58
C PRO A 53 17.37 57.52 50.06
N SER A 54 17.67 58.05 48.84
CA SER A 54 16.83 59.08 48.24
C SER A 54 15.50 58.61 47.67
N SER A 55 15.26 57.33 47.53
CA SER A 55 14.05 56.71 46.96
C SER A 55 12.88 56.59 47.98
N SER A 56 12.77 57.54 48.93
CA SER A 56 11.76 57.53 50.01
C SER A 56 10.29 57.67 49.61
N ARG A 57 9.98 57.60 48.31
CA ARG A 57 8.61 57.63 47.75
C ARG A 57 8.28 56.43 46.88
N VAL A 58 8.98 55.33 47.06
CA VAL A 58 8.70 54.12 46.24
C VAL A 58 7.54 53.33 46.89
N PRO A 59 6.55 52.92 46.10
CA PRO A 59 5.40 52.13 46.57
C PRO A 59 5.78 50.74 47.03
N ASP A 60 4.85 50.03 47.66
CA ASP A 60 4.97 48.77 48.43
C ASP A 60 5.60 47.59 47.70
N LYS A 61 5.92 47.68 46.40
CA LYS A 61 6.52 46.63 45.61
C LYS A 61 7.50 47.18 44.57
N LEU A 62 8.76 46.76 44.67
CA LEU A 62 9.82 47.07 43.70
C LEU A 62 10.36 45.76 43.13
N ILE A 63 10.65 45.76 41.82
CA ILE A 63 11.22 44.59 41.13
C ILE A 63 12.67 44.93 40.77
N TYR A 64 13.57 43.99 41.04
CA TYR A 64 14.94 44.05 40.54
C TYR A 64 15.19 43.03 39.46
N ASP A 65 15.57 43.45 38.28
CA ASP A 65 16.05 42.58 37.22
C ASP A 65 17.54 42.29 37.54
N VAL A 66 17.85 41.05 37.74
CA VAL A 66 19.22 40.53 37.99
C VAL A 66 19.67 39.77 36.78
N GLU A 67 20.80 40.14 36.21
CA GLU A 67 21.39 39.43 35.04
C GLU A 67 22.78 38.93 35.40
N VAL A 68 23.02 37.66 35.09
CA VAL A 68 24.33 37.01 35.11
C VAL A 68 24.82 36.86 33.70
N LEU A 69 25.95 37.42 33.38
CA LEU A 69 26.54 37.48 32.03
C LEU A 69 27.90 36.82 31.99
N LEU A 70 28.28 36.23 30.87
CA LEU A 70 29.66 35.90 30.60
C LEU A 70 30.46 37.20 30.34
N THR A 71 31.49 37.48 31.13
CA THR A 71 32.26 38.74 31.05
C THR A 71 32.92 38.94 29.68
N VAL A 72 33.26 37.86 28.98
CA VAL A 72 34.03 37.93 27.73
C VAL A 72 33.22 38.46 26.56
N ASN A 73 31.98 38.05 26.42
CA ASN A 73 31.11 38.38 25.30
C ASN A 73 29.76 38.99 25.72
N MET A 74 29.57 39.19 26.99
CA MET A 74 28.35 39.76 27.60
C MET A 74 27.10 38.97 27.25
N THR A 75 27.21 37.64 27.00
CA THR A 75 26.08 36.79 26.77
C THR A 75 25.38 36.48 28.09
N GLU A 76 24.06 36.53 28.07
CA GLU A 76 23.21 36.20 29.23
C GLU A 76 23.33 34.71 29.55
N VAL A 77 23.60 34.39 30.81
CA VAL A 77 23.66 33.04 31.38
C VAL A 77 22.39 32.76 32.15
N HIS A 78 21.94 33.76 32.93
CA HIS A 78 20.73 33.69 33.71
C HIS A 78 20.16 35.10 33.92
N SER A 79 18.86 35.22 33.91
CA SER A 79 18.15 36.45 34.21
C SER A 79 16.89 36.12 35.00
N GLU A 80 16.72 36.91 36.09
CA GLU A 80 15.56 36.74 36.99
C GLU A 80 15.04 38.10 37.49
N ALA A 81 13.73 38.20 37.59
CA ALA A 81 13.06 39.36 38.17
C ALA A 81 12.72 39.08 39.64
N VAL A 82 13.37 39.76 40.55
CA VAL A 82 13.23 39.58 41.98
C VAL A 82 12.28 40.60 42.54
N ASP A 83 11.16 40.15 43.08
CA ASP A 83 10.17 40.98 43.77
C ASP A 83 10.62 41.28 45.21
N VAL A 84 10.80 42.54 45.55
CA VAL A 84 11.12 42.95 46.92
C VAL A 84 10.08 43.91 47.47
N ARG A 85 9.83 43.78 48.78
CA ARG A 85 8.97 44.71 49.52
C ARG A 85 9.87 45.55 50.42
N PRO A 86 10.06 46.83 50.12
CA PRO A 86 10.86 47.73 51.01
C PRO A 86 10.25 47.77 52.38
N THR A 87 11.05 47.51 53.43
CA THR A 87 10.65 47.70 54.83
C THR A 87 11.44 48.90 55.38
N LEU A 88 10.83 49.63 56.30
CA LEU A 88 11.43 50.79 56.93
C LEU A 88 12.72 50.49 57.70
N THR A 89 12.96 49.19 58.01
CA THR A 89 14.07 48.74 58.87
C THR A 89 15.17 48.02 58.15
N SER A 90 14.97 47.50 56.92
CA SER A 90 16.00 46.80 56.15
C SER A 90 15.97 47.27 54.72
N ARG A 91 17.04 47.89 54.26
CA ARG A 91 17.27 48.29 52.87
C ARG A 91 18.27 47.41 52.13
N LYS A 92 18.67 46.30 52.75
CA LYS A 92 19.59 45.33 52.18
C LYS A 92 18.81 44.16 51.66
N TYR A 93 19.08 43.79 50.41
CA TYR A 93 18.52 42.67 49.74
C TYR A 93 19.54 41.64 49.41
N HIS A 94 19.13 40.40 49.31
CA HIS A 94 19.96 39.25 48.99
C HIS A 94 19.24 38.40 47.97
N TRP A 95 19.95 38.00 46.94
CA TRP A 95 19.50 37.03 45.94
C TRP A 95 20.61 36.01 45.74
N SER A 96 20.24 34.77 45.44
CA SER A 96 21.20 33.74 45.09
C SER A 96 20.68 32.84 44.03
N TRP A 97 21.56 32.46 43.13
CA TRP A 97 21.30 31.52 42.08
C TRP A 97 22.34 30.40 42.08
N THR A 98 21.82 29.12 41.97
CA THR A 98 22.64 27.91 41.89
C THR A 98 22.58 27.46 40.45
N SER A 99 23.72 27.39 39.80
CA SER A 99 23.78 26.92 38.41
C SER A 99 23.49 25.42 38.34
N ALA A 100 22.62 24.98 37.40
CA ALA A 100 22.38 23.57 37.13
C ALA A 100 23.61 22.90 36.49
N LEU A 101 24.48 23.69 35.83
CA LEU A 101 25.75 23.24 35.28
C LEU A 101 26.88 23.87 36.10
N PRO A 102 28.00 23.15 36.29
CA PRO A 102 29.17 23.73 36.95
C PRO A 102 29.57 25.06 36.30
N LEU A 103 29.77 26.10 37.13
CA LEU A 103 30.36 27.35 36.66
C LEU A 103 31.81 27.07 36.36
N GLU A 104 32.25 27.49 35.18
CA GLU A 104 33.52 27.01 34.62
C GLU A 104 34.51 28.13 34.48
N CYS A 105 35.76 27.80 34.27
CA CYS A 105 36.97 28.54 34.00
C CYS A 105 36.82 29.87 33.20
N THR A 106 35.90 30.72 33.56
CA THR A 106 35.67 32.00 32.90
C THR A 106 35.28 33.05 33.93
N SER A 107 35.16 34.28 33.54
CA SER A 107 34.63 35.33 34.42
C SER A 107 33.18 35.54 34.11
N HIS A 108 32.36 35.56 35.15
CA HIS A 108 30.96 35.98 35.09
C HIS A 108 30.86 37.43 35.61
N SER A 109 29.95 38.17 35.05
CA SER A 109 29.61 39.53 35.51
C SER A 109 28.15 39.56 35.87
N VAL A 110 27.86 40.24 36.96
CA VAL A 110 26.49 40.44 37.43
C VAL A 110 26.18 41.90 37.40
N ARG A 111 24.99 42.26 36.95
CA ARG A 111 24.41 43.59 37.01
C ARG A 111 22.96 43.55 37.44
N LEU A 112 22.50 44.62 38.03
CA LEU A 112 21.13 44.75 38.49
C LEU A 112 20.56 46.12 38.11
N ARG A 113 19.26 46.18 37.92
CA ARG A 113 18.50 47.44 37.83
C ARG A 113 17.19 47.32 38.56
N SER A 114 16.68 48.42 39.05
CA SER A 114 15.34 48.50 39.65
C SER A 114 14.30 48.78 38.59
N ARG A 115 13.09 48.17 38.74
CA ARG A 115 11.94 48.34 37.86
C ARG A 115 10.67 48.53 38.65
N TYR A 116 9.89 49.54 38.26
CA TYR A 116 8.57 49.77 38.81
C TYR A 116 7.60 50.16 37.70
N GLN A 117 6.52 49.37 37.52
CA GLN A 117 5.62 49.51 36.38
C GLN A 117 6.39 49.58 35.03
N ASN A 118 6.32 50.75 34.34
CA ASN A 118 7.01 50.98 33.06
C ASN A 118 8.34 51.75 33.20
N TYR A 119 8.77 52.05 34.42
CA TYR A 119 10.02 52.80 34.67
C TYR A 119 11.12 51.84 35.10
N THR A 120 12.33 52.05 34.51
CA THR A 120 13.52 51.27 34.87
C THR A 120 14.67 52.21 35.19
N SER A 121 15.48 51.84 36.20
CA SER A 121 16.74 52.55 36.48
C SER A 121 17.82 52.19 35.47
N GLN A 122 18.95 52.89 35.55
CA GLN A 122 20.16 52.45 34.90
C GLN A 122 20.68 51.14 35.55
N TRP A 123 21.41 50.35 34.78
CA TRP A 123 22.06 49.13 35.31
C TRP A 123 23.16 49.52 36.32
N SER A 124 23.33 48.73 37.35
CA SER A 124 24.46 48.83 38.27
C SER A 124 25.78 48.64 37.53
N PRO A 125 26.90 49.09 38.02
CA PRO A 125 28.23 48.73 37.56
C PRO A 125 28.38 47.20 37.56
N LEU A 126 29.01 46.62 36.53
CA LEU A 126 29.28 45.18 36.43
C LEU A 126 30.19 44.72 37.59
N GLN A 127 29.74 43.75 38.31
CA GLN A 127 30.54 43.04 39.32
C GLN A 127 31.01 41.72 38.68
N SER A 128 32.31 41.47 38.59
CA SER A 128 32.86 40.29 37.96
C SER A 128 33.37 39.29 38.96
N ILE A 129 33.09 38.05 38.76
CA ILE A 129 33.63 36.90 39.50
C ILE A 129 34.38 35.99 38.54
N THR A 130 35.37 35.30 39.02
CA THR A 130 36.22 34.39 38.24
C THR A 130 36.01 32.96 38.73
N ASP A 131 35.73 32.09 37.82
CA ASP A 131 35.45 30.67 38.14
C ASP A 131 36.68 29.79 37.88
N PRO A 132 36.92 28.72 38.65
CA PRO A 132 38.00 27.77 38.42
C PRO A 132 37.76 26.93 37.17
N PRO A 133 38.75 26.11 36.72
CA PRO A 133 38.53 25.10 35.70
C PRO A 133 37.28 24.26 35.96
N GLY A 134 36.46 24.07 34.94
CA GLY A 134 35.19 23.35 35.01
C GLY A 134 35.18 21.96 34.40
N ASP A 135 36.37 21.38 34.27
CA ASP A 135 36.55 20.03 33.71
C ASP A 135 35.88 19.00 34.62
N ARG A 136 35.25 17.94 34.05
CA ARG A 136 34.52 16.93 34.80
C ARG A 136 34.53 15.56 34.11
N ASN A 137 33.99 14.54 34.77
CA ASN A 137 33.75 13.20 34.23
C ASN A 137 35.06 12.55 33.67
N LEU A 138 36.11 12.55 34.46
CA LEU A 138 37.32 11.81 34.10
C LEU A 138 37.03 10.32 33.98
N VAL A 139 37.34 9.74 32.81
CA VAL A 139 37.22 8.30 32.53
C VAL A 139 38.52 7.82 31.91
N CYS A 140 39.13 6.82 32.52
CA CYS A 140 40.35 6.19 32.05
C CYS A 140 40.11 4.78 31.55
N GLU A 141 40.61 4.44 30.37
CA GLU A 141 40.50 3.15 29.72
C GLU A 141 41.81 2.76 29.02
N THR A 142 41.91 1.52 28.56
CA THR A 142 43.05 1.07 27.75
C THR A 142 42.58 0.53 26.44
N ARG A 143 43.37 0.76 25.37
CA ARG A 143 43.08 0.19 24.05
C ARG A 143 44.05 -0.94 23.67
N ASP A 144 45.26 -0.92 24.16
CA ASP A 144 46.35 -1.79 23.76
C ASP A 144 46.92 -2.66 24.91
N LEU A 145 46.39 -2.54 26.12
CA LEU A 145 46.90 -3.17 27.35
C LEU A 145 48.31 -2.74 27.77
N GLU A 146 48.87 -1.70 27.13
CA GLU A 146 50.20 -1.14 27.35
C GLU A 146 50.19 0.34 27.68
N SER A 147 49.03 0.98 27.56
CA SER A 147 48.83 2.38 27.80
C SER A 147 47.49 2.64 28.48
N VAL A 148 47.36 3.81 29.09
CA VAL A 148 46.12 4.39 29.55
C VAL A 148 45.76 5.60 28.68
N GLU A 149 44.52 5.64 28.30
CA GLU A 149 43.88 6.80 27.67
C GLU A 149 42.78 7.31 28.58
N CYS A 150 42.90 8.54 29.05
CA CYS A 150 41.93 9.19 29.90
C CYS A 150 41.24 10.31 29.15
N HIS A 151 39.92 10.32 29.18
CA HIS A 151 39.05 11.31 28.59
C HIS A 151 38.32 12.08 29.69
N TRP A 152 38.04 13.34 29.47
CA TRP A 152 37.20 14.15 30.34
C TRP A 152 36.38 15.13 29.54
N ASP A 153 35.29 15.59 30.12
CA ASP A 153 34.52 16.66 29.56
C ASP A 153 35.22 17.97 29.88
N THR A 154 35.63 18.70 28.87
CA THR A 154 36.21 20.05 29.05
C THR A 154 35.10 20.99 29.45
N GLY A 155 35.43 21.85 30.38
CA GLY A 155 34.59 22.97 30.74
C GLY A 155 34.42 24.02 29.62
N ARG A 156 33.79 25.14 29.96
CA ARG A 156 33.62 26.24 29.01
C ARG A 156 34.98 26.78 28.53
N PRO A 157 35.07 27.29 27.30
CA PRO A 157 36.31 27.86 26.77
C PRO A 157 36.80 29.01 27.68
N THR A 158 38.01 28.86 28.20
CA THR A 158 38.54 29.84 29.15
C THR A 158 39.02 31.15 28.53
N ASN A 159 39.08 31.28 27.20
CA ASN A 159 39.67 32.38 26.47
C ASN A 159 41.09 32.81 26.94
N LEU A 160 41.73 31.99 27.74
CA LEU A 160 43.12 32.19 28.18
C LEU A 160 44.07 31.82 27.02
N THR A 161 44.93 32.72 26.63
CA THR A 161 45.83 32.53 25.49
C THR A 161 47.26 32.13 25.87
N LYS A 162 47.90 31.32 24.99
CA LYS A 162 49.30 30.93 25.06
C LYS A 162 49.72 30.33 26.42
N GLN A 163 50.55 31.04 27.19
CA GLN A 163 51.12 30.56 28.45
C GLN A 163 50.12 30.46 29.60
N ARG A 164 48.95 31.09 29.47
CA ARG A 164 47.88 31.09 30.46
C ARG A 164 46.86 29.99 30.27
N MET A 165 46.90 29.23 29.18
CA MET A 165 46.00 28.11 28.90
C MET A 165 46.02 27.07 30.03
N THR A 166 44.92 26.35 30.21
CA THR A 166 44.85 25.23 31.16
C THR A 166 45.86 24.18 30.78
N ARG A 167 46.62 23.71 31.77
CA ARG A 167 47.62 22.63 31.64
C ARG A 167 47.10 21.42 32.38
N TYR A 168 47.18 20.29 31.70
CA TYR A 168 46.71 19.02 32.22
C TYR A 168 47.89 18.12 32.60
N HIS A 169 47.78 17.51 33.74
CA HIS A 169 48.75 16.50 34.23
C HIS A 169 47.99 15.26 34.67
N LEU A 170 48.29 14.13 34.13
CA LEU A 170 47.78 12.81 34.54
C LEU A 170 48.79 12.12 35.46
N ASN A 171 48.43 11.84 36.72
CA ASN A 171 49.32 11.32 37.75
C ASN A 171 50.65 12.02 37.83
N GLY A 172 50.61 13.36 37.75
CA GLY A 172 51.81 14.21 37.82
C GLY A 172 52.62 14.37 36.50
N ARG A 173 52.33 13.62 35.46
CA ARG A 173 52.98 13.71 34.16
C ARG A 173 52.14 14.62 33.23
N ALA A 174 52.83 15.55 32.54
CA ALA A 174 52.18 16.47 31.64
C ALA A 174 51.54 15.71 30.47
N CYS A 175 50.27 16.04 30.11
CA CYS A 175 49.60 15.54 28.91
C CYS A 175 50.23 16.18 27.68
N PRO A 176 50.54 15.43 26.64
CA PRO A 176 51.23 15.91 25.45
C PRO A 176 50.43 16.93 24.65
N ASN A 177 49.12 16.79 24.55
CA ASN A 177 48.23 17.66 23.81
C ASN A 177 47.62 18.74 24.73
N ARG A 178 47.81 20.01 24.35
CA ARG A 178 47.31 21.16 25.13
C ARG A 178 45.88 21.57 24.85
N THR A 179 45.24 20.96 23.83
CA THR A 179 43.93 21.42 23.31
C THR A 179 42.87 20.32 23.23
N VAL A 180 43.15 19.15 23.74
CA VAL A 180 42.25 17.97 23.59
C VAL A 180 41.82 17.45 24.96
N SER A 181 40.60 16.99 25.05
CA SER A 181 39.97 16.40 26.23
C SER A 181 40.44 14.96 26.49
N ASN A 182 41.66 14.61 26.07
CA ASN A 182 42.22 13.30 26.29
C ASN A 182 43.72 13.39 26.67
N CYS A 183 44.17 12.36 27.40
CA CYS A 183 45.57 12.23 27.78
C CYS A 183 45.97 10.77 27.67
N TYR A 184 47.05 10.52 26.93
CA TYR A 184 47.59 9.20 26.69
C TYR A 184 48.93 9.07 27.43
N GLN A 185 49.09 7.93 28.13
CA GLN A 185 50.37 7.58 28.79
C GLN A 185 50.67 6.09 28.65
N THR A 186 51.92 5.75 28.31
CA THR A 186 52.38 4.35 28.39
C THR A 186 52.49 3.94 29.84
N VAL A 187 51.85 2.87 30.20
CA VAL A 187 51.83 2.31 31.58
C VAL A 187 51.76 0.81 31.52
N ARG A 188 52.32 0.13 32.54
CA ARG A 188 52.12 -1.28 32.69
C ARG A 188 50.67 -1.53 33.20
N VAL A 189 49.87 -2.21 32.43
CA VAL A 189 48.50 -2.56 32.78
C VAL A 189 48.49 -3.83 33.61
N ASP A 190 48.54 -3.67 34.95
CA ASP A 190 48.42 -4.75 35.90
C ASP A 190 46.98 -4.94 36.37
N GLN A 191 46.69 -6.09 37.01
CA GLN A 191 45.40 -6.33 37.67
C GLN A 191 45.25 -5.47 38.93
N GLY A 192 44.06 -4.99 39.16
CA GLY A 192 43.67 -4.24 40.33
C GLY A 192 43.31 -2.79 40.03
N GLU A 193 42.59 -2.21 40.96
CA GLU A 193 42.14 -0.84 40.89
C GLU A 193 43.29 0.13 41.15
N ARG A 194 43.40 1.13 40.31
CA ARG A 194 44.34 2.25 40.48
C ARG A 194 43.59 3.56 40.43
N ASN A 195 44.09 4.52 41.20
CA ASN A 195 43.58 5.88 41.12
C ASN A 195 44.30 6.64 39.99
N TRP A 196 43.51 7.17 39.09
CA TRP A 196 43.96 8.05 38.02
C TRP A 196 43.52 9.47 38.38
N THR A 197 44.50 10.37 38.53
CA THR A 197 44.30 11.73 38.96
C THR A 197 44.68 12.68 37.85
N LEU A 198 43.70 13.43 37.31
CA LEU A 198 43.92 14.50 36.38
C LEU A 198 43.93 15.84 37.10
N THR A 199 45.03 16.57 37.00
CA THR A 199 45.15 17.93 37.53
C THR A 199 45.06 18.91 36.40
N ALA A 200 44.01 19.73 36.36
CA ALA A 200 43.80 20.86 35.44
C ALA A 200 44.20 22.15 36.15
N ARG A 201 45.18 22.84 35.64
CA ARG A 201 45.70 24.09 36.26
C ARG A 201 45.81 25.21 35.27
N ASN A 202 45.29 26.37 35.65
CA ASN A 202 45.44 27.63 34.94
C ASN A 202 45.58 28.82 35.93
N PRO A 203 45.74 30.08 35.51
CA PRO A 203 45.84 31.22 36.41
C PRO A 203 44.57 31.46 37.26
N LEU A 204 43.43 30.93 36.87
CA LEU A 204 42.17 31.07 37.58
C LEU A 204 41.98 30.07 38.73
N GLY A 205 42.73 28.95 38.69
CA GLY A 205 42.67 27.95 39.73
C GLY A 205 43.22 26.60 39.32
N THR A 206 43.04 25.63 40.19
CA THR A 206 43.44 24.24 40.00
C THR A 206 42.26 23.35 40.34
N LEU A 207 41.96 22.39 39.45
CA LEU A 207 40.97 21.37 39.63
C LEU A 207 41.63 19.99 39.60
N GLU A 208 41.22 19.12 40.45
CA GLU A 208 41.67 17.72 40.48
C GLU A 208 40.47 16.79 40.26
N LEU A 209 40.53 16.02 39.19
CA LEU A 209 39.57 14.95 38.87
C LEU A 209 40.16 13.61 39.18
N ARG A 210 39.36 12.65 39.65
CA ARG A 210 39.83 11.30 39.99
C ARG A 210 38.92 10.26 39.36
N ASP A 211 39.52 9.23 38.80
CA ASP A 211 38.85 8.01 38.36
C ASP A 211 39.60 6.80 38.97
N THR A 212 38.83 5.89 39.58
CA THR A 212 39.38 4.63 40.12
C THR A 212 39.03 3.51 39.15
N ALA A 213 40.04 2.92 38.54
CA ALA A 213 39.85 1.97 37.46
C ALA A 213 40.85 0.79 37.51
N ASP A 214 40.32 -0.40 37.30
CA ASP A 214 41.11 -1.59 36.89
C ASP A 214 41.11 -1.60 35.34
N LEU A 215 42.23 -1.20 34.72
CA LEU A 215 42.32 -1.09 33.27
C LEU A 215 42.13 -2.43 32.54
N LYS A 216 42.43 -3.59 33.17
CA LYS A 216 42.11 -4.88 32.54
C LYS A 216 40.63 -5.14 32.37
N LYS A 217 39.78 -4.46 33.13
CA LYS A 217 38.33 -4.48 33.03
C LYS A 217 37.76 -3.33 32.17
N ARG A 218 38.59 -2.35 31.83
CA ARG A 218 38.18 -1.19 31.02
C ARG A 218 38.93 -1.14 29.69
N VAL A 219 38.84 -2.26 28.96
CA VAL A 219 39.44 -2.35 27.62
C VAL A 219 38.45 -1.94 26.57
N ARG A 220 38.81 -0.97 25.75
CA ARG A 220 38.09 -0.59 24.54
C ARG A 220 38.93 -0.96 23.33
N LEU A 221 38.50 -1.99 22.58
CA LEU A 221 39.29 -2.53 21.47
C LEU A 221 39.40 -1.52 20.30
N LEU A 222 40.51 -1.58 19.58
CA LEU A 222 40.66 -0.86 18.30
C LEU A 222 39.74 -1.48 17.23
N ALA A 223 39.48 -0.73 16.16
CA ALA A 223 38.77 -1.23 15.03
C ALA A 223 39.46 -2.48 14.42
N PRO A 224 38.70 -3.51 14.04
CA PRO A 224 39.25 -4.58 13.20
C PRO A 224 39.74 -4.00 11.86
N MET A 225 40.92 -4.44 11.42
CA MET A 225 41.54 -4.02 10.18
C MET A 225 41.35 -5.08 9.08
N GLU A 226 41.53 -4.66 7.85
CA GLU A 226 41.47 -5.55 6.66
C GLU A 226 40.25 -6.47 6.68
N VAL A 227 39.06 -5.86 6.87
CA VAL A 227 37.81 -6.63 6.87
C VAL A 227 37.52 -7.08 5.45
N VAL A 228 37.57 -8.38 5.22
CA VAL A 228 37.27 -9.01 3.94
C VAL A 228 36.07 -9.91 4.09
N ALA A 229 35.06 -9.68 3.26
CA ALA A 229 33.88 -10.50 3.21
C ALA A 229 33.81 -11.28 1.91
N SER A 230 33.46 -12.56 1.99
CA SER A 230 33.31 -13.46 0.84
C SER A 230 31.85 -13.87 0.68
N GLY A 231 31.29 -13.63 -0.51
CA GLY A 231 29.95 -14.09 -0.86
C GLY A 231 29.82 -15.60 -1.03
N VAL A 232 30.91 -16.24 -1.49
CA VAL A 232 30.97 -17.70 -1.75
C VAL A 232 30.75 -18.51 -0.47
N ASN A 233 31.48 -18.17 0.60
CA ASN A 233 31.41 -18.88 1.85
C ASN A 233 30.57 -18.16 2.93
N ALA A 234 29.93 -17.07 2.55
CA ALA A 234 29.20 -16.18 3.45
C ALA A 234 30.03 -15.89 4.73
N SER A 235 31.31 -15.62 4.58
CA SER A 235 32.24 -15.43 5.68
C SER A 235 32.83 -14.05 5.71
N VAL A 236 33.08 -13.54 6.91
CA VAL A 236 33.78 -12.29 7.15
C VAL A 236 35.01 -12.57 7.95
N GLN A 237 36.14 -12.04 7.51
CA GLN A 237 37.45 -12.20 8.16
C GLN A 237 38.08 -10.82 8.36
N TRP A 238 38.88 -10.68 9.42
CA TRP A 238 39.60 -9.46 9.75
C TRP A 238 40.89 -9.73 10.49
N GLN A 239 41.72 -8.71 10.61
CA GLN A 239 42.97 -8.74 11.33
C GLN A 239 42.93 -7.80 12.53
N TRP A 240 43.79 -8.08 13.50
CA TRP A 240 43.99 -7.23 14.66
C TRP A 240 45.35 -6.57 14.59
N GLU A 241 45.40 -5.25 14.82
CA GLU A 241 46.66 -4.51 14.92
C GLU A 241 47.54 -4.98 16.11
N ARG A 242 46.89 -5.38 17.20
CA ARG A 242 47.59 -5.73 18.46
C ARG A 242 47.62 -7.24 18.67
N PRO A 243 48.85 -7.81 18.78
CA PRO A 243 49.00 -9.26 19.02
C PRO A 243 48.33 -9.74 20.32
N GLN A 244 48.25 -8.88 21.34
CA GLN A 244 47.63 -9.20 22.63
C GLN A 244 46.13 -9.54 22.52
N TYR A 245 45.46 -9.13 21.43
CA TYR A 245 44.05 -9.43 21.24
C TYR A 245 43.75 -10.91 20.96
N HIS A 246 44.76 -11.70 20.61
CA HIS A 246 44.60 -13.16 20.31
C HIS A 246 44.16 -14.00 21.48
N ILE A 247 44.45 -13.57 22.70
CA ILE A 247 44.11 -14.31 23.92
C ILE A 247 42.85 -13.79 24.59
N LEU A 248 42.27 -12.68 24.09
CA LEU A 248 41.12 -12.07 24.71
C LEU A 248 39.84 -12.81 24.31
N LEU A 249 38.97 -13.08 25.28
CA LEU A 249 37.62 -13.55 25.02
C LEU A 249 36.75 -12.34 24.62
N MET A 250 36.41 -12.30 23.34
CA MET A 250 35.71 -11.19 22.75
C MET A 250 34.26 -11.50 22.46
N VAL A 251 33.45 -10.45 22.38
CA VAL A 251 32.17 -10.41 21.68
C VAL A 251 32.29 -9.38 20.55
N CYS A 252 31.97 -9.81 19.32
CA CYS A 252 32.00 -8.93 18.16
C CYS A 252 30.60 -8.78 17.60
N GLN A 253 30.24 -7.57 17.34
CA GLN A 253 28.99 -7.19 16.66
C GLN A 253 29.29 -6.96 15.18
N VAL A 254 28.59 -7.71 14.34
CA VAL A 254 28.68 -7.61 12.88
C VAL A 254 27.43 -6.93 12.38
N GLN A 255 27.60 -5.78 11.80
CA GLN A 255 26.56 -4.99 11.18
C GLN A 255 26.51 -5.31 9.70
N LEU A 256 25.36 -5.77 9.24
CA LEU A 256 25.06 -6.04 7.84
C LEU A 256 24.07 -5.00 7.34
N ASN A 257 24.46 -4.26 6.33
CA ASN A 257 23.58 -3.30 5.66
C ASN A 257 23.21 -3.81 4.28
N HIS A 258 21.92 -3.96 4.02
CA HIS A 258 21.36 -4.33 2.73
C HIS A 258 20.18 -3.41 2.41
N SER A 259 20.24 -2.68 1.31
CA SER A 259 19.17 -1.77 0.85
C SER A 259 18.64 -0.80 1.93
N GLY A 260 19.53 -0.35 2.84
CA GLY A 260 19.15 0.55 3.94
C GLY A 260 18.63 -0.18 5.19
N HIS A 261 18.41 -1.47 5.12
CA HIS A 261 18.09 -2.29 6.31
C HIS A 261 19.36 -2.74 7.00
N ILE A 262 19.45 -2.49 8.30
CA ILE A 262 20.60 -2.84 9.14
C ILE A 262 20.21 -4.06 9.99
N ASP A 263 20.99 -5.13 9.84
CA ASP A 263 20.93 -6.35 10.67
C ASP A 263 22.16 -6.43 11.54
N MET A 264 21.99 -6.67 12.84
CA MET A 264 23.06 -6.69 13.84
C MET A 264 23.18 -8.09 14.44
N ARG A 265 24.36 -8.70 14.28
CA ARG A 265 24.60 -10.06 14.77
C ARG A 265 25.79 -10.11 15.71
N ASN A 266 25.65 -10.82 16.82
CA ASN A 266 26.69 -10.94 17.85
C ASN A 266 27.38 -12.32 17.79
N TYR A 267 28.70 -12.31 17.77
CA TYR A 267 29.53 -13.50 17.77
C TYR A 267 30.53 -13.41 18.92
N SER A 268 30.92 -14.53 19.52
CA SER A 268 31.89 -14.52 20.61
C SER A 268 32.90 -15.63 20.46
N GLY A 269 34.16 -15.33 20.85
CA GLY A 269 35.25 -16.27 20.75
C GLY A 269 36.55 -15.69 21.31
N ILE A 270 37.53 -16.55 21.53
CA ILE A 270 38.89 -16.12 21.94
C ILE A 270 39.62 -15.67 20.67
N GLY A 271 40.15 -14.43 20.68
CA GLY A 271 40.90 -13.87 19.57
C GLY A 271 40.13 -13.90 18.26
N LEU A 272 38.83 -13.66 18.29
CA LEU A 272 37.93 -13.80 17.14
C LEU A 272 38.42 -12.99 15.92
N ARG A 273 38.52 -13.64 14.75
CA ARG A 273 39.03 -13.04 13.50
C ARG A 273 38.18 -13.37 12.31
N SER A 274 37.23 -14.27 12.46
CA SER A 274 36.33 -14.66 11.38
C SER A 274 35.01 -15.13 11.92
N VAL A 275 33.97 -14.94 11.11
CA VAL A 275 32.63 -15.43 11.40
C VAL A 275 32.00 -15.89 10.08
N VAL A 276 31.08 -16.85 10.21
CA VAL A 276 30.24 -17.28 9.10
C VAL A 276 28.87 -16.67 9.29
N LEU A 277 28.35 -16.05 8.21
CA LEU A 277 27.04 -15.43 8.17
C LEU A 277 26.02 -16.44 7.63
N HIS A 278 24.90 -16.61 8.30
CA HIS A 278 23.84 -17.51 7.86
C HIS A 278 22.60 -16.71 7.45
N GLY A 279 21.79 -17.28 6.54
CA GLY A 279 20.50 -16.70 6.15
C GLY A 279 20.61 -15.40 5.35
N LEU A 280 21.68 -15.25 4.57
CA LEU A 280 21.79 -14.17 3.61
C LEU A 280 20.93 -14.48 2.38
N ALA A 281 20.30 -13.45 1.81
CA ALA A 281 19.58 -13.62 0.56
C ALA A 281 20.56 -13.80 -0.61
N PRO A 282 20.26 -14.69 -1.58
CA PRO A 282 21.10 -14.91 -2.76
C PRO A 282 21.17 -13.69 -3.67
N ALA A 283 22.27 -13.58 -4.40
CA ALA A 283 22.53 -12.54 -5.40
C ALA A 283 22.40 -11.10 -4.90
N GLN A 284 22.47 -10.88 -3.59
CA GLN A 284 22.29 -9.57 -2.96
C GLN A 284 23.65 -8.98 -2.56
N THR A 285 23.71 -7.64 -2.58
CA THR A 285 24.89 -6.91 -2.14
C THR A 285 24.72 -6.47 -0.69
N TYR A 286 25.72 -6.81 0.12
CA TYR A 286 25.80 -6.48 1.54
C TYR A 286 27.03 -5.64 1.81
N THR A 287 26.88 -4.66 2.70
CA THR A 287 28.03 -3.98 3.31
C THR A 287 28.13 -4.41 4.75
N VAL A 288 29.31 -4.86 5.16
CA VAL A 288 29.58 -5.37 6.51
C VAL A 288 30.58 -4.50 7.23
N GLN A 289 30.33 -4.25 8.50
CA GLN A 289 31.24 -3.61 9.45
C GLN A 289 31.27 -4.45 10.73
N VAL A 290 32.39 -4.40 11.42
CA VAL A 290 32.62 -5.17 12.64
C VAL A 290 33.14 -4.26 13.74
N CYS A 291 32.58 -4.36 14.94
CA CYS A 291 33.18 -3.81 16.15
C CYS A 291 33.17 -4.87 17.25
N CYS A 292 34.14 -4.82 18.12
CA CYS A 292 34.32 -5.83 19.17
C CYS A 292 34.51 -5.19 20.54
N GLY A 293 34.15 -5.95 21.57
CA GLY A 293 34.40 -5.63 22.97
C GLY A 293 34.80 -6.88 23.74
N LEU A 294 35.28 -6.75 24.98
CA LEU A 294 35.53 -7.90 25.82
C LEU A 294 34.21 -8.55 26.24
N LYS A 295 34.13 -9.88 26.18
CA LYS A 295 32.96 -10.61 26.70
C LYS A 295 32.95 -10.68 28.23
N GLN A 296 34.10 -10.89 28.84
CA GLN A 296 34.24 -10.80 30.30
C GLN A 296 34.58 -9.36 30.69
N HIS A 297 33.90 -8.83 31.70
CA HIS A 297 34.04 -7.43 32.12
C HIS A 297 33.81 -6.45 30.96
N PHE A 298 32.71 -6.61 30.25
CA PHE A 298 32.36 -5.72 29.17
C PHE A 298 32.33 -4.27 29.66
N TRP A 299 33.12 -3.42 29.02
CA TRP A 299 33.20 -1.99 29.36
C TRP A 299 32.47 -1.14 28.31
N LYS A 300 33.03 -1.17 27.13
CA LYS A 300 32.48 -0.44 25.95
C LYS A 300 32.77 -1.23 24.69
N TRP A 301 31.97 -0.99 23.68
CA TRP A 301 32.32 -1.42 22.34
C TRP A 301 33.57 -0.67 21.85
N GLY A 302 34.35 -1.33 21.06
CA GLY A 302 35.47 -0.75 20.33
C GLY A 302 35.02 0.13 19.18
N ASP A 303 35.95 0.49 18.31
CA ASP A 303 35.62 1.24 17.13
C ASP A 303 35.16 0.32 16.00
N TRP A 304 34.27 0.84 15.14
CA TRP A 304 33.84 0.12 13.94
C TRP A 304 34.96 0.02 12.92
N SER A 305 35.04 -1.11 12.24
CA SER A 305 35.88 -1.28 11.07
C SER A 305 35.41 -0.43 9.89
N GLU A 306 36.27 -0.30 8.89
CA GLU A 306 35.85 0.14 7.56
C GLU A 306 34.80 -0.82 7.00
N GLY A 307 33.90 -0.29 6.13
CA GLY A 307 32.86 -1.08 5.48
C GLY A 307 33.45 -1.93 4.35
N SER A 308 33.20 -3.23 4.38
CA SER A 308 33.54 -4.16 3.29
C SER A 308 32.28 -4.57 2.55
N THR A 309 32.27 -4.44 1.24
CA THR A 309 31.09 -4.77 0.40
C THR A 309 31.33 -6.07 -0.34
N PHE A 310 30.34 -6.96 -0.30
CA PHE A 310 30.37 -8.24 -1.00
C PHE A 310 29.00 -8.56 -1.61
N LYS A 311 28.99 -9.40 -2.62
CA LYS A 311 27.77 -9.93 -3.22
C LYS A 311 27.69 -11.42 -2.95
N THR A 312 26.52 -11.88 -2.50
CA THR A 312 26.23 -13.32 -2.34
C THR A 312 26.08 -14.00 -3.70
N GLU A 313 26.35 -15.28 -3.76
CA GLU A 313 26.14 -16.09 -4.95
C GLU A 313 24.66 -16.17 -5.30
N GLU A 314 24.41 -16.48 -6.57
CA GLU A 314 23.06 -16.80 -7.03
C GLU A 314 22.65 -18.17 -6.47
N ASP A 315 21.36 -18.34 -6.27
CA ASP A 315 20.74 -19.63 -5.92
C ASP A 315 19.64 -19.93 -6.95
N ILE A 316 19.14 -21.15 -6.98
CA ILE A 316 18.08 -21.55 -7.90
C ILE A 316 16.82 -20.68 -7.69
N PRO A 317 16.16 -20.25 -8.79
CA PRO A 317 14.97 -19.41 -8.67
C PRO A 317 13.82 -20.13 -7.98
N GLU A 318 12.92 -19.39 -7.37
CA GLU A 318 11.63 -19.92 -6.90
C GLU A 318 10.76 -20.34 -8.10
N ALA A 319 9.79 -21.24 -7.84
CA ALA A 319 8.81 -21.65 -8.85
C ALA A 319 7.93 -20.47 -9.29
N LEU A 320 7.65 -20.43 -10.60
CA LEU A 320 6.85 -19.36 -11.21
C LEU A 320 5.37 -19.45 -10.82
N ASP A 321 4.73 -18.30 -10.68
CA ASP A 321 3.29 -18.19 -10.63
C ASP A 321 2.73 -18.18 -12.04
N VAL A 322 2.18 -19.30 -12.48
CA VAL A 322 1.71 -19.55 -13.86
C VAL A 322 0.19 -19.59 -13.90
N TRP A 323 -0.38 -18.96 -14.92
CA TRP A 323 -1.80 -19.04 -15.24
C TRP A 323 -2.01 -19.15 -16.76
N MET A 324 -3.26 -19.22 -17.21
CA MET A 324 -3.61 -19.31 -18.62
C MET A 324 -4.75 -18.36 -18.98
N GLN A 325 -4.73 -17.90 -20.21
CA GLN A 325 -5.84 -17.16 -20.84
C GLN A 325 -6.30 -17.93 -22.07
N ILE A 326 -7.58 -18.20 -22.18
CA ILE A 326 -8.17 -18.95 -23.27
C ILE A 326 -8.98 -18.02 -24.16
N GLU A 327 -8.54 -17.85 -25.41
CA GLU A 327 -9.24 -17.05 -26.43
C GLU A 327 -9.60 -17.92 -27.63
N GLY A 328 -10.87 -18.31 -27.74
CA GLY A 328 -11.31 -19.20 -28.82
C GLY A 328 -10.54 -20.53 -28.86
N ASN A 329 -9.75 -20.74 -29.90
CA ASN A 329 -8.93 -21.95 -30.07
C ASN A 329 -7.47 -21.77 -29.62
N GLN A 330 -7.08 -20.59 -29.17
CA GLN A 330 -5.74 -20.28 -28.69
C GLN A 330 -5.70 -20.29 -27.16
N THR A 331 -4.56 -20.68 -26.62
CA THR A 331 -4.28 -20.57 -25.17
C THR A 331 -2.96 -19.86 -25.00
N ILE A 332 -2.98 -18.80 -24.21
CA ILE A 332 -1.80 -18.07 -23.82
C ILE A 332 -1.44 -18.51 -22.39
N ILE A 333 -0.27 -19.05 -22.22
CA ILE A 333 0.31 -19.34 -20.92
C ILE A 333 1.01 -18.08 -20.44
N LEU A 334 0.73 -17.69 -19.21
CA LEU A 334 1.19 -16.45 -18.60
C LEU A 334 1.91 -16.79 -17.30
N TRP A 335 2.97 -16.08 -17.00
CA TRP A 335 3.62 -16.18 -15.69
C TRP A 335 4.02 -14.80 -15.17
N LYS A 336 4.02 -14.68 -13.85
CA LYS A 336 4.50 -13.47 -13.19
C LYS A 336 6.03 -13.49 -13.17
N PRO A 337 6.69 -12.40 -13.58
CA PRO A 337 8.13 -12.28 -13.40
C PRO A 337 8.49 -12.43 -11.92
N LEU A 338 9.56 -13.13 -11.61
CA LEU A 338 10.05 -13.27 -10.26
C LEU A 338 10.62 -11.94 -9.77
N THR A 339 10.31 -11.58 -8.56
CA THR A 339 10.94 -10.45 -7.88
C THR A 339 12.41 -10.74 -7.60
N VAL A 340 13.20 -9.72 -7.27
CA VAL A 340 14.63 -9.86 -6.96
C VAL A 340 14.87 -10.89 -5.85
N ASN A 341 13.98 -10.97 -4.86
CA ASN A 341 14.09 -11.93 -3.77
C ASN A 341 13.68 -13.36 -4.15
N GLN A 342 12.96 -13.54 -5.25
CA GLN A 342 12.48 -14.83 -5.72
C GLN A 342 13.32 -15.38 -6.87
N SER A 343 13.94 -14.50 -7.64
CA SER A 343 14.79 -14.88 -8.78
C SER A 343 16.14 -15.41 -8.32
N HIS A 344 16.55 -15.09 -7.10
CA HIS A 344 17.82 -15.48 -6.47
C HIS A 344 19.04 -15.20 -7.35
N GLY A 345 18.87 -14.32 -8.35
CA GLY A 345 19.85 -13.96 -9.34
C GLY A 345 19.18 -13.40 -10.60
N GLN A 346 19.96 -13.27 -11.67
CA GLN A 346 19.44 -12.80 -12.95
C GLN A 346 18.81 -13.95 -13.73
N ILE A 347 17.51 -13.87 -14.00
CA ILE A 347 16.84 -14.84 -14.87
C ILE A 347 17.40 -14.69 -16.29
N LYS A 348 17.90 -15.78 -16.82
CA LYS A 348 18.44 -15.89 -18.20
C LYS A 348 17.34 -16.26 -19.16
N ASP A 349 16.57 -17.30 -18.81
CA ASP A 349 15.61 -17.94 -19.67
C ASP A 349 14.41 -18.48 -18.89
N TYR A 350 13.30 -18.61 -19.59
CA TYR A 350 12.16 -19.43 -19.22
C TYR A 350 12.04 -20.59 -20.18
N GLU A 351 11.95 -21.81 -19.65
CA GLU A 351 11.77 -23.04 -20.40
C GLU A 351 10.30 -23.45 -20.33
N VAL A 352 9.63 -23.51 -21.47
CA VAL A 352 8.22 -23.90 -21.57
C VAL A 352 8.13 -25.24 -22.29
N THR A 353 7.58 -26.25 -21.60
CA THR A 353 7.38 -27.56 -22.19
C THR A 353 5.89 -27.91 -22.28
N TRP A 354 5.46 -28.42 -23.44
CA TRP A 354 4.11 -28.92 -23.64
C TRP A 354 4.11 -30.16 -24.55
N GLY A 355 3.53 -31.22 -24.06
CA GLY A 355 3.59 -32.51 -24.75
C GLY A 355 5.05 -33.02 -24.89
N ARG A 356 5.55 -33.10 -26.13
CA ARG A 356 6.95 -33.45 -26.43
C ARG A 356 7.76 -32.24 -26.93
N GLN A 357 7.18 -31.06 -26.92
CA GLN A 357 7.83 -29.84 -27.39
C GLN A 357 8.39 -29.05 -26.23
N GLU A 358 9.52 -28.42 -26.48
CA GLU A 358 10.20 -27.52 -25.53
C GLU A 358 10.58 -26.25 -26.27
N THR A 359 10.39 -25.12 -25.63
CA THR A 359 10.74 -23.80 -26.17
C THR A 359 11.33 -22.94 -25.07
N ILE A 360 12.34 -22.17 -25.45
CA ILE A 360 12.99 -21.20 -24.57
C ILE A 360 12.39 -19.82 -24.86
N VAL A 361 11.97 -19.15 -23.82
CA VAL A 361 11.46 -17.76 -23.84
C VAL A 361 12.41 -16.88 -23.06
N HIS A 362 12.86 -15.78 -23.66
CA HIS A 362 13.81 -14.87 -23.04
C HIS A 362 13.08 -13.72 -22.33
N PRO A 363 13.55 -13.29 -21.15
CA PRO A 363 13.08 -12.05 -20.51
C PRO A 363 13.28 -10.84 -21.46
N PRO A 364 12.39 -9.84 -21.49
CA PRO A 364 11.28 -9.61 -20.56
C PRO A 364 9.96 -10.30 -20.91
N GLN A 365 9.94 -11.14 -21.97
CA GLN A 365 8.72 -11.87 -22.32
C GLN A 365 8.32 -12.84 -21.21
N ASN A 366 7.05 -12.80 -20.82
CA ASN A 366 6.48 -13.60 -19.73
C ASN A 366 5.15 -14.26 -20.14
N ASP A 367 5.06 -14.63 -21.44
CA ASP A 367 3.93 -15.34 -22.01
C ASP A 367 4.38 -16.26 -23.13
N PHE A 368 3.54 -17.24 -23.41
CA PHE A 368 3.74 -18.19 -24.48
C PHE A 368 2.41 -18.59 -25.11
N LEU A 369 2.29 -18.46 -26.45
CA LEU A 369 1.09 -18.78 -27.20
C LEU A 369 1.10 -20.23 -27.68
N ILE A 370 0.09 -21.01 -27.33
CA ILE A 370 -0.17 -22.36 -27.85
C ILE A 370 -1.32 -22.28 -28.84
N SER A 371 -1.00 -22.47 -30.14
CA SER A 371 -1.97 -22.28 -31.21
C SER A 371 -2.75 -23.55 -31.55
N ASP A 372 -2.27 -24.74 -31.17
CA ASP A 372 -2.85 -26.01 -31.54
C ASP A 372 -3.39 -26.80 -30.35
N ARG A 373 -4.71 -27.02 -30.34
CA ARG A 373 -5.45 -27.85 -29.38
C ARG A 373 -5.81 -29.23 -29.92
N SER A 374 -5.26 -29.63 -31.08
CA SER A 374 -5.76 -30.78 -31.86
C SER A 374 -5.47 -32.15 -31.27
N THR A 375 -4.61 -32.27 -30.30
CA THR A 375 -4.32 -33.57 -29.66
C THR A 375 -5.21 -33.86 -28.46
N GLY A 376 -6.02 -34.88 -28.53
CA GLY A 376 -7.12 -35.25 -27.63
C GLY A 376 -6.84 -35.51 -26.15
N GLU A 377 -5.69 -35.18 -25.64
CA GLU A 377 -5.34 -35.22 -24.21
C GLU A 377 -5.21 -33.83 -23.64
N GLY A 378 -5.72 -33.55 -22.42
CA GLY A 378 -5.51 -32.28 -21.73
C GLY A 378 -4.01 -31.95 -21.69
N HIS A 379 -3.63 -30.84 -22.30
CA HIS A 379 -2.20 -30.50 -22.45
C HIS A 379 -1.63 -30.07 -21.10
N ARG A 380 -0.69 -30.83 -20.59
CA ARG A 380 0.15 -30.44 -19.46
C ARG A 380 1.23 -29.50 -19.97
N VAL A 381 1.26 -28.30 -19.47
CA VAL A 381 2.29 -27.30 -19.75
C VAL A 381 3.12 -27.10 -18.50
N THR A 382 4.44 -27.06 -18.68
CA THR A 382 5.38 -26.84 -17.59
C THR A 382 6.21 -25.60 -17.91
N VAL A 383 6.37 -24.71 -16.93
CA VAL A 383 7.20 -23.51 -17.07
C VAL A 383 8.23 -23.50 -15.95
N THR A 384 9.50 -23.34 -16.29
CA THR A 384 10.63 -23.20 -15.36
C THR A 384 11.40 -21.92 -15.64
N ALA A 385 11.86 -21.27 -14.58
CA ALA A 385 12.78 -20.13 -14.68
C ALA A 385 14.22 -20.63 -14.48
N LYS A 386 15.18 -20.06 -15.22
CA LYS A 386 16.59 -20.44 -15.17
C LYS A 386 17.48 -19.23 -14.95
N ASN A 387 18.38 -19.33 -13.99
CA ASN A 387 19.49 -18.39 -13.79
C ASN A 387 20.85 -19.13 -13.94
N SER A 388 21.94 -18.54 -13.46
CA SER A 388 23.25 -19.22 -13.53
C SER A 388 23.43 -20.34 -12.51
N ALA A 389 22.68 -20.33 -11.41
CA ALA A 389 22.72 -21.39 -10.42
C ALA A 389 21.92 -22.64 -10.82
N GLY A 390 20.91 -22.49 -11.67
CA GLY A 390 20.12 -23.63 -12.16
C GLY A 390 18.71 -23.26 -12.54
N SER A 391 17.85 -24.28 -12.62
CA SER A 391 16.43 -24.18 -12.98
C SER A 391 15.55 -24.26 -11.74
N SER A 392 14.50 -23.46 -11.71
CA SER A 392 13.48 -23.50 -10.67
C SER A 392 12.75 -24.85 -10.64
N LEU A 393 12.00 -25.09 -9.57
CA LEU A 393 11.01 -26.15 -9.62
C LEU A 393 9.99 -25.86 -10.72
N PRO A 394 9.55 -26.91 -11.47
CA PRO A 394 8.62 -26.74 -12.57
C PRO A 394 7.22 -26.33 -12.08
N SER A 395 6.68 -25.27 -12.65
CA SER A 395 5.30 -24.86 -12.45
C SER A 395 4.42 -25.45 -13.54
N ILE A 396 3.39 -26.19 -13.13
CA ILE A 396 2.57 -27.01 -14.02
C ILE A 396 1.17 -26.41 -14.11
N ILE A 397 0.66 -26.31 -15.34
CA ILE A 397 -0.73 -26.00 -15.61
C ILE A 397 -1.31 -27.01 -16.61
N ILE A 398 -2.55 -27.41 -16.41
CA ILE A 398 -3.25 -28.32 -17.32
C ILE A 398 -4.33 -27.54 -18.05
N ILE A 399 -4.24 -27.50 -19.37
CA ILE A 399 -5.22 -26.80 -20.21
C ILE A 399 -6.47 -27.65 -20.33
N PRO A 400 -7.69 -27.10 -20.05
CA PRO A 400 -8.94 -27.86 -20.19
C PRO A 400 -9.23 -28.20 -21.65
N ARG A 401 -9.78 -29.38 -21.89
CA ARG A 401 -10.09 -29.89 -23.25
C ARG A 401 -11.17 -29.11 -23.97
N LEU A 402 -12.17 -28.64 -23.22
CA LEU A 402 -13.30 -27.88 -23.73
C LEU A 402 -13.28 -26.47 -23.14
N PRO A 403 -13.71 -25.47 -23.90
CA PRO A 403 -13.92 -24.17 -23.34
C PRO A 403 -14.97 -24.29 -22.21
N HIS A 404 -14.72 -23.61 -21.11
CA HIS A 404 -15.63 -23.62 -19.97
C HIS A 404 -17.04 -23.21 -20.43
N ARG A 405 -18.05 -24.02 -20.10
CA ARG A 405 -19.46 -23.65 -20.35
C ARG A 405 -19.68 -22.25 -19.76
N SER A 406 -20.31 -21.39 -20.55
CA SER A 406 -20.69 -20.06 -20.08
C SER A 406 -21.60 -20.20 -18.85
N LYS A 407 -21.05 -20.00 -17.67
CA LYS A 407 -21.85 -19.83 -16.44
C LYS A 407 -22.47 -18.44 -16.46
N SER A 408 -23.72 -18.34 -15.99
CA SER A 408 -24.38 -17.06 -15.76
C SER A 408 -23.46 -16.14 -14.94
N SER A 409 -23.26 -14.93 -15.40
CA SER A 409 -22.46 -13.95 -14.70
C SER A 409 -23.30 -13.24 -13.64
N MET A 410 -22.80 -13.15 -12.41
CA MET A 410 -23.42 -12.35 -11.35
C MET A 410 -22.88 -10.94 -11.36
N LYS A 411 -23.76 -9.95 -11.20
CA LYS A 411 -23.35 -8.54 -11.09
C LYS A 411 -22.70 -8.28 -9.72
N ILE A 412 -21.61 -7.56 -9.71
CA ILE A 412 -20.91 -7.12 -8.49
C ILE A 412 -20.49 -5.64 -8.62
N VAL A 413 -20.53 -4.93 -7.51
CA VAL A 413 -19.97 -3.57 -7.41
C VAL A 413 -18.82 -3.62 -6.41
N GLY A 414 -17.71 -3.01 -6.78
CA GLY A 414 -16.51 -2.93 -5.95
C GLY A 414 -16.67 -1.98 -4.76
N SER A 415 -15.72 -2.06 -3.85
CA SER A 415 -15.57 -1.15 -2.71
C SER A 415 -14.09 -0.87 -2.46
N ASP A 416 -13.77 0.31 -1.96
CA ASP A 416 -12.41 0.69 -1.57
C ASP A 416 -11.36 0.46 -2.68
N GLY A 417 -11.72 0.76 -3.93
CA GLY A 417 -10.82 0.61 -5.08
C GLY A 417 -10.54 -0.83 -5.52
N GLY A 418 -11.38 -1.79 -5.14
CA GLY A 418 -11.22 -3.20 -5.51
C GLY A 418 -12.51 -3.99 -5.44
N PHE A 419 -12.41 -5.32 -5.47
CA PHE A 419 -13.55 -6.24 -5.36
C PHE A 419 -13.42 -7.14 -4.15
N ASN A 420 -14.46 -7.21 -3.32
CA ASN A 420 -14.58 -8.16 -2.24
C ASN A 420 -15.39 -9.36 -2.72
N LEU A 421 -14.73 -10.50 -2.89
CA LEU A 421 -15.33 -11.72 -3.38
C LEU A 421 -15.51 -12.72 -2.24
N SER A 422 -16.64 -13.40 -2.26
CA SER A 422 -16.90 -14.59 -1.43
C SER A 422 -17.71 -15.59 -2.28
N TRP A 423 -17.38 -16.85 -2.21
CA TRP A 423 -18.02 -17.92 -2.98
C TRP A 423 -18.27 -19.16 -2.13
N SER A 424 -19.11 -20.04 -2.62
CA SER A 424 -19.36 -21.33 -1.98
C SER A 424 -18.18 -22.29 -2.19
N ALA A 425 -17.89 -23.12 -1.18
CA ALA A 425 -16.83 -24.11 -1.32
C ALA A 425 -17.15 -25.12 -2.43
N SER A 426 -16.19 -25.36 -3.31
CA SER A 426 -16.26 -26.43 -4.29
C SER A 426 -15.70 -27.72 -3.70
N PRO A 427 -16.38 -28.86 -3.81
CA PRO A 427 -15.86 -30.15 -3.36
C PRO A 427 -14.62 -30.60 -4.14
N ASN A 428 -14.43 -30.09 -5.35
CA ASN A 428 -13.31 -30.41 -6.23
C ASN A 428 -12.07 -29.52 -6.01
N ALA A 429 -12.18 -28.48 -5.19
CA ALA A 429 -11.09 -27.52 -4.94
C ALA A 429 -10.05 -28.07 -3.97
N SER A 430 -9.33 -29.11 -4.37
CA SER A 430 -8.34 -29.78 -3.51
C SER A 430 -7.09 -28.93 -3.22
N CYS A 431 -6.73 -28.01 -4.10
CA CYS A 431 -5.54 -27.14 -4.01
C CYS A 431 -5.90 -25.64 -3.90
N GLY A 432 -7.17 -25.30 -3.63
CA GLY A 432 -7.62 -23.93 -3.48
C GLY A 432 -8.28 -23.35 -4.72
N TYR A 433 -8.14 -22.06 -4.93
CA TYR A 433 -8.82 -21.37 -6.04
C TYR A 433 -7.85 -20.43 -6.76
N VAL A 434 -8.19 -20.13 -8.01
CA VAL A 434 -7.59 -19.02 -8.75
C VAL A 434 -8.70 -18.04 -9.12
N VAL A 435 -8.49 -16.79 -8.84
CA VAL A 435 -9.37 -15.72 -9.29
C VAL A 435 -8.62 -14.95 -10.35
N ASP A 436 -9.16 -14.91 -11.57
CA ASP A 436 -8.63 -14.07 -12.64
C ASP A 436 -9.61 -12.95 -13.02
N TRP A 437 -9.07 -11.88 -13.60
CA TRP A 437 -9.88 -10.76 -14.04
C TRP A 437 -9.27 -10.05 -15.23
N CYS A 438 -10.17 -9.47 -16.03
CA CYS A 438 -9.80 -8.54 -17.07
C CYS A 438 -11.00 -7.63 -17.44
N PRO A 439 -10.77 -6.48 -18.11
CA PRO A 439 -11.85 -5.68 -18.67
C PRO A 439 -12.70 -6.49 -19.65
N THR A 440 -14.03 -6.40 -19.54
CA THR A 440 -14.96 -7.27 -20.26
C THR A 440 -14.97 -7.04 -21.78
N HIS A 441 -14.73 -5.79 -22.23
CA HIS A 441 -14.92 -5.38 -23.62
C HIS A 441 -13.65 -5.03 -24.38
N THR A 442 -12.49 -5.10 -23.72
CA THR A 442 -11.19 -4.85 -24.34
C THR A 442 -10.35 -6.10 -24.35
N LYS A 443 -9.58 -6.31 -25.41
CA LYS A 443 -8.56 -7.37 -25.39
C LYS A 443 -7.52 -6.98 -24.35
N CYS A 444 -7.41 -7.78 -23.34
CA CYS A 444 -6.48 -7.55 -22.23
C CYS A 444 -5.75 -8.84 -21.90
N ARG A 445 -4.65 -8.68 -21.19
CA ARG A 445 -3.97 -9.77 -20.52
C ARG A 445 -4.64 -9.99 -19.17
N VAL A 446 -5.06 -11.23 -18.88
CA VAL A 446 -5.67 -11.54 -17.58
C VAL A 446 -4.66 -11.38 -16.45
N GLU A 447 -5.10 -10.77 -15.37
CA GLU A 447 -4.42 -10.79 -14.10
C GLU A 447 -5.05 -11.84 -13.20
N TRP A 448 -4.31 -12.37 -12.24
CA TRP A 448 -4.83 -13.42 -11.37
C TRP A 448 -4.21 -13.39 -9.97
N VAL A 449 -4.93 -14.04 -9.05
CA VAL A 449 -4.46 -14.33 -7.70
C VAL A 449 -4.83 -15.77 -7.34
N LYS A 450 -3.93 -16.47 -6.64
CA LYS A 450 -4.14 -17.82 -6.12
C LYS A 450 -4.58 -17.74 -4.66
N VAL A 451 -5.65 -18.43 -4.34
CA VAL A 451 -6.25 -18.47 -3.00
C VAL A 451 -6.06 -19.87 -2.42
N PRO A 452 -5.49 -20.01 -1.21
CA PRO A 452 -5.24 -21.30 -0.58
C PRO A 452 -6.49 -22.15 -0.39
N ALA A 453 -6.31 -23.46 -0.27
CA ALA A 453 -7.38 -24.40 0.04
C ALA A 453 -8.07 -24.02 1.36
N GLY A 454 -9.40 -24.17 1.41
CA GLY A 454 -10.21 -23.83 2.58
C GLY A 454 -10.60 -22.35 2.70
N ILE A 455 -10.00 -21.47 1.91
CA ILE A 455 -10.38 -20.06 1.87
C ILE A 455 -11.32 -19.82 0.69
N THR A 456 -12.53 -19.31 0.97
CA THR A 456 -13.58 -19.04 -0.03
C THR A 456 -13.92 -17.57 -0.15
N ARG A 457 -12.96 -16.71 0.16
CA ARG A 457 -13.07 -15.25 0.05
C ARG A 457 -11.74 -14.65 -0.39
N ALA A 458 -11.80 -13.57 -1.16
CA ALA A 458 -10.63 -12.80 -1.55
C ALA A 458 -11.00 -11.33 -1.74
N ARG A 459 -10.09 -10.46 -1.36
CA ARG A 459 -10.14 -9.04 -1.70
C ARG A 459 -9.13 -8.79 -2.82
N ILE A 460 -9.63 -8.35 -3.96
CA ILE A 460 -8.82 -8.13 -5.16
C ILE A 460 -8.58 -6.64 -5.33
N HIS A 461 -7.31 -6.26 -5.34
CA HIS A 461 -6.85 -4.93 -5.71
C HIS A 461 -5.85 -5.03 -6.86
N SER A 462 -5.95 -4.14 -7.80
CA SER A 462 -4.98 -4.01 -8.89
C SER A 462 -4.76 -2.55 -9.22
N ALA A 463 -3.52 -2.19 -9.54
CA ALA A 463 -3.19 -0.86 -10.04
C ALA A 463 -3.76 -0.59 -11.45
N SER A 464 -4.17 -1.66 -12.15
CA SER A 464 -4.82 -1.58 -13.46
C SER A 464 -6.32 -1.33 -13.40
N PHE A 465 -6.91 -1.27 -12.22
CA PHE A 465 -8.34 -1.00 -12.07
C PHE A 465 -8.68 0.45 -12.35
N GLU A 466 -9.66 0.64 -13.25
CA GLU A 466 -10.17 1.95 -13.64
C GLU A 466 -11.65 2.10 -13.27
N GLU A 467 -12.04 3.29 -12.81
CA GLU A 467 -13.44 3.61 -12.52
C GLU A 467 -14.27 3.65 -13.79
N GLY A 468 -15.47 3.10 -13.75
CA GLY A 468 -16.38 3.04 -14.89
C GLY A 468 -16.02 2.00 -15.95
N VAL A 469 -14.97 1.19 -15.72
CA VAL A 469 -14.63 0.05 -16.57
C VAL A 469 -15.27 -1.21 -16.00
N ARG A 470 -15.95 -1.99 -16.86
CA ARG A 470 -16.52 -3.27 -16.49
C ARG A 470 -15.47 -4.37 -16.55
N TYR A 471 -15.30 -5.08 -15.45
CA TYR A 471 -14.40 -6.23 -15.33
C TYR A 471 -15.17 -7.54 -15.26
N THR A 472 -14.65 -8.55 -15.93
CA THR A 472 -15.06 -9.93 -15.73
C THR A 472 -14.10 -10.59 -14.74
N LEU A 473 -14.61 -11.12 -13.65
CA LEU A 473 -13.86 -11.86 -12.65
C LEU A 473 -14.30 -13.32 -12.70
N SER A 474 -13.36 -14.23 -12.89
CA SER A 474 -13.64 -15.66 -12.95
C SER A 474 -12.95 -16.38 -11.77
N ILE A 475 -13.70 -17.18 -11.07
CA ILE A 475 -13.23 -17.99 -9.93
C ILE A 475 -13.11 -19.43 -10.41
N PHE A 476 -11.90 -19.96 -10.37
CA PHE A 476 -11.61 -21.34 -10.76
C PHE A 476 -11.28 -22.18 -9.54
N ALA A 477 -11.89 -23.34 -9.43
CA ALA A 477 -11.47 -24.37 -8.47
C ALA A 477 -10.22 -25.08 -9.01
N CYS A 478 -9.19 -25.13 -8.17
CA CYS A 478 -7.98 -25.90 -8.45
C CYS A 478 -8.25 -27.37 -8.19
N THR A 479 -8.11 -28.18 -9.24
CA THR A 479 -8.33 -29.65 -9.18
C THR A 479 -7.00 -30.37 -9.48
N PRO A 480 -6.88 -31.67 -9.22
CA PRO A 480 -5.72 -32.47 -9.65
C PRO A 480 -5.52 -32.49 -11.17
N GLY A 481 -6.56 -32.16 -11.94
CA GLY A 481 -6.55 -32.02 -13.38
C GLY A 481 -6.56 -30.56 -13.84
N ALA A 482 -7.32 -30.27 -14.89
CA ALA A 482 -7.49 -28.89 -15.35
C ALA A 482 -8.33 -28.06 -14.37
N PRO A 483 -8.05 -26.76 -14.23
CA PRO A 483 -8.87 -25.88 -13.42
C PRO A 483 -10.31 -25.86 -13.90
N GLU A 484 -11.25 -25.90 -12.96
CA GLU A 484 -12.68 -25.85 -13.23
C GLU A 484 -13.25 -24.46 -12.94
N LEU A 485 -13.92 -23.84 -13.93
CA LEU A 485 -14.60 -22.57 -13.71
C LEU A 485 -15.74 -22.76 -12.72
N TRP A 486 -15.60 -22.19 -11.52
CA TRP A 486 -16.57 -22.31 -10.43
C TRP A 486 -17.65 -21.23 -10.52
N GLU A 487 -17.24 -19.97 -10.56
CA GLU A 487 -18.16 -18.82 -10.68
C GLU A 487 -17.59 -17.78 -11.65
N ARG A 488 -18.50 -17.00 -12.25
CA ARG A 488 -18.12 -15.80 -13.02
C ARG A 488 -18.94 -14.62 -12.52
N ARG A 489 -18.26 -13.49 -12.36
CA ARG A 489 -18.86 -12.23 -11.95
C ARG A 489 -18.44 -11.11 -12.88
N GLU A 490 -19.33 -10.15 -13.07
CA GLU A 490 -19.04 -8.94 -13.80
C GLU A 490 -19.36 -7.73 -12.95
N GLY A 491 -18.50 -6.71 -13.02
CA GLY A 491 -18.74 -5.51 -12.22
C GLY A 491 -17.80 -4.38 -12.49
N TYR A 492 -18.04 -3.33 -11.76
CA TYR A 492 -17.27 -2.11 -11.76
C TYR A 492 -16.60 -1.94 -10.40
N VAL A 493 -15.33 -1.53 -10.39
CA VAL A 493 -14.66 -1.15 -9.14
C VAL A 493 -15.39 0.03 -8.50
N LYS A 494 -15.81 0.98 -9.33
CA LYS A 494 -16.70 2.07 -8.99
C LYS A 494 -17.52 2.41 -10.22
N GLU A 495 -18.83 2.49 -10.05
CA GLU A 495 -19.73 2.91 -11.11
C GLU A 495 -19.60 4.41 -11.34
N CYS A 496 -19.67 4.82 -12.60
CA CYS A 496 -19.66 6.22 -13.03
C CYS A 496 -20.91 6.53 -13.84
N LEU A 497 -21.27 7.80 -13.91
CA LEU A 497 -22.37 8.23 -14.79
C LEU A 497 -22.13 7.74 -16.23
N PRO A 498 -23.16 7.22 -16.91
CA PRO A 498 -23.03 6.74 -18.28
C PRO A 498 -22.42 7.80 -19.21
N LYS A 499 -21.32 7.44 -19.89
CA LYS A 499 -20.64 8.30 -20.86
C LYS A 499 -21.16 8.08 -22.29
N GLY A 500 -21.69 6.89 -22.56
CA GLY A 500 -22.29 6.55 -23.86
C GLY A 500 -23.68 7.13 -23.99
N GLN A 501 -24.18 7.22 -25.23
CA GLN A 501 -25.54 7.68 -25.52
C GLN A 501 -26.43 6.49 -25.90
N ILE A 502 -27.72 6.57 -25.51
CA ILE A 502 -28.77 5.69 -26.01
C ILE A 502 -28.92 5.93 -27.48
N GLN A 503 -28.93 4.85 -28.26
CA GLN A 503 -28.94 4.90 -29.71
C GLN A 503 -30.32 4.60 -30.28
N ARG A 504 -30.56 5.02 -31.53
CA ARG A 504 -31.74 4.69 -32.35
C ARG A 504 -33.04 4.91 -31.61
N LEU A 505 -33.18 6.06 -30.94
CA LEU A 505 -34.48 6.46 -30.42
C LEU A 505 -35.43 6.74 -31.58
N ALA A 506 -36.59 6.07 -31.57
CA ALA A 506 -37.68 6.32 -32.49
C ALA A 506 -38.99 6.51 -31.72
N ALA A 507 -39.86 7.35 -32.25
CA ALA A 507 -41.20 7.57 -31.74
C ALA A 507 -42.20 7.45 -32.90
N GLU A 508 -43.16 6.56 -32.73
CA GLU A 508 -44.16 6.29 -33.77
C GLU A 508 -45.58 6.38 -33.20
N GLN A 509 -46.49 7.01 -33.92
CA GLN A 509 -47.89 7.09 -33.51
C GLN A 509 -48.59 5.76 -33.78
N HIS A 510 -49.14 5.12 -32.73
CA HIS A 510 -49.86 3.83 -32.81
C HIS A 510 -51.35 3.93 -32.46
N GLY A 511 -51.94 5.05 -32.65
CA GLY A 511 -53.36 5.31 -32.33
C GLY A 511 -53.64 6.80 -32.21
N SER A 512 -54.84 7.15 -31.78
CA SER A 512 -55.23 8.56 -31.62
C SER A 512 -54.50 9.23 -30.44
N ASP A 513 -54.14 8.45 -29.40
CA ASP A 513 -53.54 8.90 -28.11
C ASP A 513 -52.36 8.09 -27.64
N THR A 514 -51.85 7.19 -28.49
CA THR A 514 -50.78 6.26 -28.11
C THR A 514 -49.54 6.47 -28.98
N VAL A 515 -48.39 6.54 -28.35
CA VAL A 515 -47.08 6.64 -29.02
C VAL A 515 -46.22 5.46 -28.60
N LEU A 516 -45.69 4.74 -29.57
CA LEU A 516 -44.67 3.72 -29.35
C LEU A 516 -43.28 4.40 -29.37
N ILE A 517 -42.58 4.32 -28.25
CA ILE A 517 -41.19 4.74 -28.13
C ILE A 517 -40.32 3.52 -28.17
N SER A 518 -39.36 3.47 -29.09
CA SER A 518 -38.39 2.39 -29.20
C SER A 518 -36.97 2.95 -29.16
N TRP A 519 -36.04 2.22 -28.51
CA TRP A 519 -34.64 2.61 -28.40
C TRP A 519 -33.72 1.40 -28.34
N THR A 520 -32.46 1.64 -28.70
CA THR A 520 -31.36 0.72 -28.47
C THR A 520 -30.54 1.25 -27.31
N GLY A 521 -30.17 0.38 -26.39
CA GLY A 521 -29.41 0.76 -25.19
C GLY A 521 -28.02 1.32 -25.51
N ILE A 522 -27.33 1.77 -24.47
CA ILE A 522 -25.94 2.17 -24.54
C ILE A 522 -25.11 0.93 -24.90
N PRO A 523 -24.21 0.99 -25.90
CA PRO A 523 -23.32 -0.12 -26.23
C PRO A 523 -22.54 -0.59 -24.99
N PRO A 524 -22.37 -1.91 -24.77
CA PRO A 524 -21.76 -2.45 -23.56
C PRO A 524 -20.37 -1.87 -23.25
N GLU A 525 -19.58 -1.57 -24.29
CA GLU A 525 -18.26 -0.96 -24.17
C GLU A 525 -18.27 0.48 -23.63
N ASN A 526 -19.40 1.18 -23.74
CA ASN A 526 -19.59 2.55 -23.29
C ASN A 526 -20.43 2.63 -21.99
N GLN A 527 -20.85 1.50 -21.46
CA GLN A 527 -21.53 1.44 -20.17
C GLN A 527 -20.50 1.57 -19.05
N THR A 528 -20.68 2.58 -18.21
CA THR A 528 -19.80 2.86 -17.05
C THR A 528 -20.45 2.53 -15.72
N ALA A 529 -21.67 1.99 -15.75
CA ALA A 529 -22.44 1.49 -14.61
C ALA A 529 -23.46 0.44 -15.10
N PHE A 530 -24.00 -0.36 -14.18
CA PHE A 530 -25.13 -1.24 -14.48
C PHE A 530 -26.40 -0.41 -14.71
N ILE A 531 -27.06 -0.69 -15.84
CA ILE A 531 -28.33 -0.07 -16.14
C ILE A 531 -29.41 -0.82 -15.35
N HIS A 532 -30.24 -0.10 -14.60
CA HIS A 532 -31.37 -0.61 -13.80
C HIS A 532 -32.70 -0.32 -14.45
N GLY A 533 -32.75 0.59 -15.40
CA GLY A 533 -33.95 1.00 -16.10
C GLY A 533 -33.70 2.14 -17.07
N TYR A 534 -34.79 2.65 -17.58
CA TYR A 534 -34.75 3.79 -18.49
C TYR A 534 -35.82 4.80 -18.06
N ILE A 535 -35.61 6.08 -18.37
CA ILE A 535 -36.53 7.16 -18.11
C ILE A 535 -36.81 7.86 -19.42
N ILE A 536 -38.10 7.91 -19.78
CA ILE A 536 -38.55 8.61 -20.97
C ILE A 536 -39.05 9.98 -20.54
N TYR A 537 -38.39 11.02 -21.03
CA TYR A 537 -38.79 12.42 -20.88
C TYR A 537 -39.50 12.85 -22.14
N TYR A 538 -40.70 13.45 -21.99
CA TYR A 538 -41.43 14.02 -23.13
C TYR A 538 -42.17 15.27 -22.75
N PHE A 539 -42.29 16.18 -23.68
CA PHE A 539 -43.04 17.43 -23.51
C PHE A 539 -43.58 17.90 -24.83
N ASP A 540 -44.69 18.59 -24.73
CA ASP A 540 -45.31 19.29 -25.86
C ASP A 540 -44.41 20.46 -26.30
N THR A 541 -44.08 20.54 -27.59
CA THR A 541 -43.19 21.60 -28.11
C THR A 541 -43.80 22.99 -28.01
N SER A 542 -45.12 23.07 -27.88
CA SER A 542 -45.88 24.34 -27.69
C SER A 542 -45.83 24.78 -26.20
N HIS A 543 -45.63 23.84 -25.28
CA HIS A 543 -45.59 24.08 -23.83
C HIS A 543 -44.36 23.41 -23.18
N PRO A 544 -43.15 23.90 -23.41
CA PRO A 544 -41.93 23.24 -22.94
C PRO A 544 -41.85 23.07 -21.41
N SER A 545 -42.59 23.90 -20.65
CA SER A 545 -42.64 23.80 -19.18
C SER A 545 -43.44 22.59 -18.65
N SER A 546 -44.20 21.90 -19.50
CA SER A 546 -45.02 20.73 -19.15
C SER A 546 -44.29 19.41 -19.38
N MET A 547 -43.02 19.30 -18.94
CA MET A 547 -42.25 18.06 -19.05
C MET A 547 -42.90 16.93 -18.22
N ARG A 548 -43.13 15.79 -18.86
CA ARG A 548 -43.62 14.56 -18.24
C ARG A 548 -42.56 13.49 -18.27
N ILE A 549 -42.61 12.62 -17.27
CA ILE A 549 -41.59 11.57 -17.02
C ILE A 549 -42.33 10.23 -16.99
N PHE A 550 -41.77 9.25 -17.70
CA PHE A 550 -42.24 7.87 -17.64
C PHE A 550 -41.06 6.94 -17.33
N ASN A 551 -41.15 6.19 -16.22
CA ASN A 551 -40.11 5.26 -15.78
C ASN A 551 -40.35 3.89 -16.37
N VAL A 552 -39.29 3.29 -16.92
CA VAL A 552 -39.23 1.93 -17.42
C VAL A 552 -38.29 1.12 -16.50
N THR A 553 -38.82 0.14 -15.79
CA THR A 553 -38.13 -0.62 -14.75
C THR A 553 -37.35 -1.84 -15.27
N THR A 554 -37.20 -1.97 -16.58
CA THR A 554 -36.41 -3.05 -17.21
C THR A 554 -35.04 -2.51 -17.61
N ASP A 555 -34.00 -3.31 -17.39
CA ASP A 555 -32.62 -3.02 -17.82
C ASP A 555 -32.38 -3.33 -19.31
N GLU A 556 -33.33 -4.00 -19.96
CA GLU A 556 -33.26 -4.29 -21.39
C GLU A 556 -33.80 -3.11 -22.21
N PRO A 557 -33.07 -2.69 -23.25
CA PRO A 557 -33.59 -1.73 -24.21
C PRO A 557 -34.73 -2.34 -25.01
N GLY A 558 -35.69 -1.54 -25.40
CA GLY A 558 -36.86 -2.08 -26.08
C GLY A 558 -37.82 -1.03 -26.62
N ALA A 559 -39.08 -1.37 -26.59
CA ALA A 559 -40.15 -0.49 -26.99
C ALA A 559 -41.19 -0.36 -25.87
N LYS A 560 -41.74 0.84 -25.70
CA LYS A 560 -42.78 1.12 -24.71
C LYS A 560 -43.88 1.96 -25.31
N ASN A 561 -45.12 1.52 -25.12
CA ASN A 561 -46.27 2.30 -25.46
C ASN A 561 -46.60 3.33 -24.38
N LEU A 562 -46.66 4.57 -24.73
CA LEU A 562 -47.19 5.67 -23.94
C LEU A 562 -48.61 5.95 -24.36
N THR A 563 -49.56 5.77 -23.48
CA THR A 563 -51.00 5.97 -23.72
C THR A 563 -51.49 7.25 -23.07
N GLY A 564 -52.59 7.84 -23.60
CA GLY A 564 -53.17 9.06 -23.04
C GLY A 564 -52.40 10.32 -23.39
N ILE A 565 -51.71 10.33 -24.53
CA ILE A 565 -50.95 11.48 -25.02
C ILE A 565 -51.86 12.25 -25.97
N PRO A 566 -52.23 13.50 -25.64
CA PRO A 566 -53.04 14.36 -26.56
C PRO A 566 -52.35 14.56 -27.90
N VAL A 567 -53.16 14.74 -28.97
CA VAL A 567 -52.62 15.02 -30.28
C VAL A 567 -51.94 16.38 -30.31
N SER A 568 -50.63 16.37 -30.39
CA SER A 568 -49.77 17.58 -30.47
C SER A 568 -48.40 17.19 -31.04
N SER A 569 -47.48 18.15 -31.06
CA SER A 569 -46.06 17.90 -31.40
C SER A 569 -45.26 17.67 -30.13
N TYR A 570 -44.61 16.51 -30.05
CA TYR A 570 -43.84 16.13 -28.88
C TYR A 570 -42.35 15.97 -29.18
N ARG A 571 -41.55 16.27 -28.16
CA ARG A 571 -40.13 15.96 -28.12
C ARG A 571 -39.88 14.86 -27.07
N PHE A 572 -39.23 13.80 -27.47
CA PHE A 572 -38.88 12.66 -26.62
C PHE A 572 -37.39 12.58 -26.42
N ILE A 573 -36.98 12.27 -25.21
CA ILE A 573 -35.60 11.97 -24.82
C ILE A 573 -35.64 10.76 -23.87
N VAL A 574 -34.73 9.80 -24.07
CA VAL A 574 -34.61 8.65 -23.18
C VAL A 574 -33.25 8.73 -22.49
N LYS A 575 -33.24 8.47 -21.19
CA LYS A 575 -32.03 8.38 -20.37
C LYS A 575 -31.95 7.00 -19.72
N ALA A 576 -30.73 6.49 -19.51
CA ALA A 576 -30.50 5.30 -18.72
C ALA A 576 -30.46 5.65 -17.23
N LEU A 577 -31.09 4.83 -16.42
CA LEU A 577 -31.06 4.91 -14.95
C LEU A 577 -30.06 3.92 -14.39
N THR A 578 -29.13 4.42 -13.61
CA THR A 578 -28.07 3.63 -12.94
C THR A 578 -28.07 3.92 -11.44
N SER A 579 -27.29 3.16 -10.65
CA SER A 579 -27.12 3.40 -9.21
C SER A 579 -26.52 4.76 -8.88
N VAL A 580 -25.72 5.33 -9.81
CA VAL A 580 -25.05 6.63 -9.65
C VAL A 580 -25.83 7.79 -10.25
N GLY A 581 -26.98 7.52 -10.85
CA GLY A 581 -27.86 8.54 -11.39
C GLY A 581 -28.28 8.29 -12.84
N GLU A 582 -28.89 9.30 -13.44
CA GLU A 582 -29.35 9.29 -14.81
C GLU A 582 -28.25 9.75 -15.78
N GLY A 583 -28.18 9.13 -16.94
CA GLY A 583 -27.20 9.52 -17.95
C GLY A 583 -27.45 8.83 -19.31
N GLY A 584 -26.54 9.07 -20.23
CA GLY A 584 -26.62 8.46 -21.56
C GLY A 584 -27.77 9.00 -22.39
N ASP A 585 -28.05 10.30 -22.32
CA ASP A 585 -29.16 10.97 -23.00
C ASP A 585 -29.17 10.59 -24.47
N SER A 586 -30.32 10.12 -24.96
CA SER A 586 -30.53 9.93 -26.39
C SER A 586 -30.55 11.28 -27.16
N SER A 587 -30.25 11.22 -28.43
CA SER A 587 -30.64 12.34 -29.32
C SER A 587 -32.15 12.54 -29.26
N PRO A 588 -32.61 13.78 -29.16
CA PRO A 588 -34.06 14.05 -29.09
C PRO A 588 -34.77 13.68 -30.39
N VAL A 589 -35.94 13.04 -30.28
CA VAL A 589 -36.80 12.71 -31.38
C VAL A 589 -38.07 13.54 -31.30
N PHE A 590 -38.48 14.08 -32.45
CA PHE A 590 -39.69 14.87 -32.57
C PHE A 590 -40.77 14.04 -33.29
N LEU A 591 -41.97 14.04 -32.77
CA LEU A 591 -43.13 13.40 -33.36
C LEU A 591 -44.28 14.40 -33.42
N GLN A 592 -44.77 14.65 -34.63
CA GLN A 592 -46.02 15.35 -34.87
C GLN A 592 -47.12 14.31 -34.90
N MET A 593 -48.00 14.32 -33.90
CA MET A 593 -49.17 13.43 -33.92
C MET A 593 -50.25 14.01 -34.81
N ASN A 594 -50.82 13.15 -35.65
CA ASN A 594 -51.93 13.53 -36.52
C ASN A 594 -53.22 12.97 -35.94
N PRO A 595 -54.35 13.74 -36.01
CA PRO A 595 -55.62 13.13 -35.65
C PRO A 595 -55.91 12.01 -36.64
N GLN A 596 -55.96 10.78 -36.14
CA GLN A 596 -56.40 9.66 -36.98
C GLN A 596 -57.88 9.84 -37.25
N THR A 597 -58.16 10.31 -38.40
CA THR A 597 -59.49 10.19 -38.93
C THR A 597 -59.78 8.68 -39.13
N ASP A 598 -60.87 8.22 -38.53
CA ASP A 598 -61.32 6.84 -38.68
C ASP A 598 -61.44 6.49 -40.16
N GLN A 599 -60.42 5.86 -40.70
CA GLN A 599 -60.34 5.36 -42.05
C GLN A 599 -61.44 4.34 -42.39
N LEU A 600 -62.13 3.84 -41.37
CA LEU A 600 -63.25 2.92 -41.49
C LEU A 600 -64.47 3.60 -42.14
N ILE A 601 -64.71 4.87 -41.78
CA ILE A 601 -65.91 5.57 -42.36
C ILE A 601 -65.76 5.71 -43.83
N PRO A 602 -64.66 6.20 -44.44
CA PRO A 602 -64.58 6.27 -45.91
C PRO A 602 -64.58 4.92 -46.59
N VAL A 603 -63.92 3.87 -45.91
CA VAL A 603 -63.97 2.52 -46.46
C VAL A 603 -65.37 1.91 -46.45
N ILE A 604 -66.14 2.15 -45.38
CA ILE A 604 -67.57 1.69 -45.33
C ILE A 604 -68.37 2.44 -46.33
N ILE A 605 -68.21 3.73 -46.49
CA ILE A 605 -68.94 4.53 -47.51
C ILE A 605 -68.62 4.07 -48.93
N ILE A 606 -67.32 3.80 -49.21
CA ILE A 606 -66.89 3.33 -50.54
C ILE A 606 -67.38 1.90 -50.76
N SER A 607 -67.37 1.03 -49.78
CA SER A 607 -67.86 -0.31 -49.90
C SER A 607 -69.36 -0.39 -50.07
N LEU A 608 -70.10 0.37 -49.30
CA LEU A 608 -71.54 0.48 -49.44
C LEU A 608 -71.94 1.15 -50.83
N GLY A 609 -71.20 2.16 -51.21
CA GLY A 609 -71.36 2.81 -52.53
C GLY A 609 -71.13 1.83 -53.71
N SER A 610 -70.03 1.04 -53.57
CA SER A 610 -69.73 0.04 -54.61
C SER A 610 -70.72 -1.13 -54.64
N ALA A 611 -71.19 -1.57 -53.49
CA ALA A 611 -72.24 -2.60 -53.39
C ALA A 611 -73.54 -2.10 -54.00
N ALA A 612 -73.92 -0.82 -53.72
CA ALA A 612 -75.12 -0.20 -54.33
C ALA A 612 -75.03 -0.06 -55.87
N CYS A 613 -73.78 0.29 -56.32
CA CYS A 613 -73.52 0.37 -57.77
C CYS A 613 -73.57 -1.02 -58.43
N LEU A 614 -73.04 -2.04 -57.80
CA LEU A 614 -73.13 -3.43 -58.26
C LEU A 614 -74.62 -3.91 -58.32
N LEU A 615 -75.37 -3.65 -57.25
CA LEU A 615 -76.80 -4.02 -57.21
C LEU A 615 -77.53 -3.33 -58.25
N THR A 616 -77.32 -2.04 -58.48
CA THR A 616 -77.96 -1.30 -59.56
C THR A 616 -77.61 -1.81 -60.97
N LEU A 617 -76.30 -2.19 -61.12
CA LEU A 617 -75.81 -2.76 -62.39
C LEU A 617 -76.39 -4.16 -62.61
N VAL A 618 -76.45 -5.00 -61.59
CA VAL A 618 -77.10 -6.31 -61.62
C VAL A 618 -78.64 -6.15 -61.95
N THR A 619 -79.33 -5.22 -61.29
CA THR A 619 -80.75 -5.00 -61.57
C THR A 619 -81.02 -4.46 -63.04
N ILE A 620 -80.14 -3.58 -63.52
CA ILE A 620 -80.17 -3.14 -64.91
C ILE A 620 -79.91 -4.27 -65.91
N LEU A 621 -78.89 -5.11 -65.59
CA LEU A 621 -78.56 -6.32 -66.39
C LEU A 621 -79.66 -7.34 -66.35
N CYS A 622 -80.28 -7.59 -65.17
CA CYS A 622 -81.40 -8.45 -64.99
C CYS A 622 -82.65 -7.88 -65.75
N TYR A 623 -82.90 -6.56 -65.70
CA TYR A 623 -83.97 -5.98 -66.40
C TYR A 623 -83.76 -5.99 -67.91
N ARG A 624 -82.58 -5.74 -68.41
CA ARG A 624 -82.28 -5.85 -69.88
C ARG A 624 -82.33 -7.24 -70.41
N ASN A 625 -82.00 -8.23 -69.62
CA ASN A 625 -82.00 -9.67 -70.00
C ASN A 625 -83.11 -10.44 -69.34
N TRP A 626 -84.20 -9.83 -68.92
CA TRP A 626 -85.31 -10.45 -68.21
C TRP A 626 -85.80 -11.71 -68.89
N LYS A 627 -85.76 -11.77 -70.23
CA LYS A 627 -86.14 -12.99 -71.00
C LYS A 627 -85.19 -14.15 -70.74
N CYS A 628 -83.89 -13.93 -70.65
CA CYS A 628 -82.95 -14.99 -70.36
C CYS A 628 -82.90 -15.43 -68.86
N VAL A 629 -83.30 -14.53 -67.97
CA VAL A 629 -83.34 -14.81 -66.54
C VAL A 629 -84.55 -15.71 -66.19
N LYS A 630 -85.64 -15.46 -66.91
CA LYS A 630 -86.85 -16.19 -66.70
C LYS A 630 -86.79 -17.65 -67.22
N GLU A 631 -86.01 -17.90 -68.32
CA GLU A 631 -85.72 -19.23 -68.84
C GLU A 631 -84.81 -20.08 -68.00
N ASN A 632 -83.93 -19.44 -67.31
CA ASN A 632 -82.89 -20.16 -66.46
C ASN A 632 -83.28 -20.37 -65.01
N LEU A 633 -84.36 -19.67 -64.51
CA LEU A 633 -84.79 -19.84 -63.08
C LEU A 633 -85.88 -20.87 -62.90
N HIS A 634 -86.53 -21.39 -64.00
CA HIS A 634 -87.48 -22.46 -63.95
C HIS A 634 -87.17 -23.56 -64.99
N PRO A 635 -86.15 -24.36 -64.75
CA PRO A 635 -86.01 -25.55 -65.56
C PRO A 635 -87.10 -26.57 -65.24
N GLU A 636 -87.76 -27.08 -66.32
CA GLU A 636 -88.79 -28.17 -66.19
C GLU A 636 -88.12 -29.41 -65.64
N ILE A 637 -88.78 -30.06 -64.65
CA ILE A 637 -88.30 -31.28 -63.94
C ILE A 637 -88.38 -32.44 -64.94
N PRO A 638 -87.38 -33.14 -65.34
CA PRO A 638 -87.39 -34.35 -66.08
C PRO A 638 -87.92 -35.57 -65.22
N LYS A 639 -88.88 -36.30 -65.76
CA LYS A 639 -89.46 -37.56 -65.11
C LYS A 639 -88.41 -38.64 -65.09
N PRO A 640 -88.32 -39.39 -63.99
CA PRO A 640 -87.39 -40.53 -63.88
C PRO A 640 -87.83 -41.70 -64.78
N VAL A 641 -86.88 -42.19 -65.58
CA VAL A 641 -86.98 -43.49 -66.25
C VAL A 641 -86.18 -44.49 -65.51
N TRP A 642 -86.91 -45.52 -64.96
CA TRP A 642 -86.33 -46.66 -64.36
C TRP A 642 -85.77 -47.56 -65.42
N LYS A 643 -84.55 -48.04 -65.32
CA LYS A 643 -84.02 -49.24 -65.87
C LYS A 643 -83.33 -50.06 -64.81
N GLU A 644 -83.95 -51.19 -64.54
CA GLU A 644 -83.36 -52.26 -63.74
C GLU A 644 -82.14 -52.84 -64.41
N GLU A 645 -81.08 -53.05 -63.68
CA GLU A 645 -80.31 -54.31 -63.69
C GLU A 645 -79.40 -54.29 -62.51
N TRP A 646 -79.87 -55.04 -61.59
CA TRP A 646 -79.08 -55.59 -60.44
C TRP A 646 -78.62 -56.99 -60.73
N LEU A 647 -77.51 -57.35 -60.21
CA LEU A 647 -76.97 -58.72 -60.06
C LEU A 647 -76.01 -59.15 -61.17
N THR A 648 -74.74 -59.40 -60.84
CA THR A 648 -74.15 -60.40 -60.00
C THR A 648 -72.67 -60.43 -60.28
N PRO A 649 -71.93 -61.20 -59.49
CA PRO A 649 -70.52 -60.90 -59.21
C PRO A 649 -69.56 -61.75 -60.03
N LEU A 650 -68.34 -61.54 -59.96
CA LEU A 650 -67.23 -62.49 -59.79
C LEU A 650 -65.90 -62.06 -60.52
N GLN A 651 -64.99 -62.13 -59.68
CA GLN A 651 -63.61 -62.59 -59.84
C GLN A 651 -62.68 -61.94 -60.87
N GLY A 652 -61.59 -61.59 -60.31
CA GLY A 652 -60.36 -61.92 -60.89
C GLY A 652 -59.26 -60.82 -61.14
N THR A 653 -58.39 -60.84 -60.24
CA THR A 653 -56.98 -60.64 -60.50
C THR A 653 -56.46 -59.24 -60.94
N GLY A 654 -55.82 -58.63 -60.07
CA GLY A 654 -54.40 -58.27 -60.31
C GLY A 654 -54.04 -56.80 -60.57
N ARG A 655 -53.44 -56.22 -59.59
CA ARG A 655 -52.32 -55.22 -59.67
C ARG A 655 -52.73 -53.80 -60.18
N GLN A 656 -52.39 -52.82 -59.47
CA GLN A 656 -51.29 -52.30 -58.64
C GLN A 656 -51.71 -50.92 -58.08
N ILE A 657 -51.32 -50.77 -56.83
CA ILE A 657 -51.50 -49.71 -55.98
C ILE A 657 -50.65 -48.53 -56.50
N LEU A 658 -51.17 -47.35 -56.46
CA LEU A 658 -50.36 -46.13 -56.27
C LEU A 658 -50.92 -45.40 -55.09
N TYR A 659 -50.11 -45.46 -54.06
CA TYR A 659 -50.27 -44.77 -52.78
C TYR A 659 -49.98 -43.33 -52.97
N VAL A 660 -50.83 -42.46 -52.45
CA VAL A 660 -50.55 -41.08 -52.24
C VAL A 660 -50.65 -40.91 -50.71
N ASP A 661 -49.49 -40.63 -50.09
CA ASP A 661 -49.40 -40.42 -48.66
C ASP A 661 -50.06 -39.09 -48.28
N PRO A 662 -50.78 -39.07 -47.17
CA PRO A 662 -51.25 -37.87 -46.52
C PRO A 662 -50.14 -37.31 -45.61
N CYS A 663 -49.87 -36.02 -45.68
CA CYS A 663 -49.00 -35.28 -44.78
C CYS A 663 -49.47 -35.41 -43.31
N GLN A 664 -48.58 -35.90 -42.44
CA GLN A 664 -48.75 -35.84 -41.01
C GLN A 664 -48.19 -34.50 -40.45
N PRO A 665 -48.87 -33.88 -39.49
CA PRO A 665 -48.32 -32.74 -38.78
C PRO A 665 -47.33 -33.20 -37.71
N SER A 666 -46.22 -32.49 -37.56
CA SER A 666 -45.16 -32.70 -36.60
C SER A 666 -45.63 -32.39 -35.16
N GLU A 667 -45.46 -33.37 -34.29
CA GLU A 667 -45.68 -33.26 -32.84
C GLU A 667 -44.59 -32.47 -32.16
N ILE A 668 -44.98 -31.64 -31.18
CA ILE A 668 -44.14 -30.92 -30.28
C ILE A 668 -43.83 -31.80 -29.08
N ASP A 669 -42.53 -32.12 -28.88
CA ASP A 669 -42.10 -32.86 -27.70
C ASP A 669 -42.17 -31.99 -26.44
N ILE A 670 -43.04 -32.35 -25.52
CA ILE A 670 -43.06 -31.87 -24.13
C ILE A 670 -42.33 -32.90 -23.27
N VAL A 671 -41.16 -32.50 -22.77
CA VAL A 671 -40.39 -33.30 -21.79
C VAL A 671 -41.00 -33.12 -20.43
N CYS A 672 -41.71 -34.12 -19.93
CA CYS A 672 -42.08 -34.26 -18.54
C CYS A 672 -41.03 -35.07 -17.76
N ASN A 673 -40.54 -34.48 -16.70
CA ASN A 673 -39.82 -35.16 -15.64
C ASN A 673 -40.67 -36.27 -14.99
N ARG A 674 -40.06 -37.41 -14.78
CA ARG A 674 -40.54 -38.37 -13.76
C ARG A 674 -39.37 -39.12 -13.14
N GLU A 675 -39.24 -38.93 -11.84
CA GLU A 675 -38.55 -39.82 -10.91
C GLU A 675 -39.21 -41.18 -10.90
N GLN A 676 -38.42 -42.24 -10.80
CA GLN A 676 -38.75 -43.37 -9.88
C GLN A 676 -37.58 -44.36 -9.80
N SER A 677 -37.23 -44.59 -8.59
CA SER A 677 -36.64 -45.70 -7.86
C SER A 677 -36.83 -47.13 -8.41
N GLY A 678 -35.86 -47.96 -8.13
CA GLY A 678 -36.04 -49.43 -8.11
C GLY A 678 -34.72 -50.18 -8.32
N GLU A 679 -34.06 -50.48 -7.26
CA GLU A 679 -33.77 -51.84 -6.71
C GLU A 679 -32.79 -52.74 -7.46
N ALA A 680 -31.89 -53.21 -6.64
CA ALA A 680 -30.76 -54.10 -6.73
C ALA A 680 -31.05 -55.49 -7.39
N VAL A 681 -30.01 -56.02 -8.04
CA VAL A 681 -29.70 -57.48 -7.97
C VAL A 681 -28.17 -57.64 -7.96
N LEU A 682 -27.71 -58.32 -6.94
CA LEU A 682 -26.42 -58.94 -6.79
C LEU A 682 -26.11 -59.95 -7.91
N ASP A 683 -24.88 -59.98 -8.39
CA ASP A 683 -24.25 -61.28 -8.58
C ASP A 683 -22.72 -61.26 -8.38
N ASN A 684 -22.29 -62.21 -7.56
CA ASN A 684 -20.92 -62.54 -7.24
C ASN A 684 -20.19 -63.20 -8.42
N ASN A 685 -18.93 -62.91 -8.66
CA ASN A 685 -17.96 -63.96 -8.79
C ASN A 685 -16.50 -63.49 -8.60
N ALA A 686 -15.85 -64.27 -7.81
CA ALA A 686 -14.46 -64.12 -7.40
C ALA A 686 -13.44 -64.43 -8.54
N GLY A 687 -12.34 -63.71 -8.53
CA GLY A 687 -11.16 -64.04 -9.31
C GLY A 687 -9.91 -63.45 -8.69
N LYS A 688 -9.16 -64.28 -7.99
CA LYS A 688 -7.82 -64.04 -7.45
C LYS A 688 -6.81 -63.72 -8.59
N GLY A 689 -5.95 -62.77 -8.38
CA GLY A 689 -4.75 -62.59 -9.22
C GLY A 689 -3.80 -61.50 -8.78
N ALA A 690 -2.83 -61.90 -8.01
CA ALA A 690 -1.42 -61.42 -7.97
C ALA A 690 -1.10 -59.92 -7.82
N LEU A 691 -0.44 -59.66 -6.70
CA LEU A 691 0.44 -58.51 -6.44
C LEU A 691 1.49 -58.31 -7.54
N THR A 692 1.56 -57.15 -8.09
CA THR A 692 2.79 -56.56 -8.54
C THR A 692 2.82 -55.10 -8.04
N ASN A 693 3.74 -54.84 -7.10
CA ASN A 693 4.20 -53.54 -6.71
C ASN A 693 4.75 -52.84 -7.95
N THR A 694 4.11 -51.84 -8.41
CA THR A 694 4.70 -50.79 -9.16
C THR A 694 4.50 -49.52 -8.36
N ASN A 695 5.58 -49.07 -7.74
CA ASN A 695 5.73 -47.69 -7.33
C ASN A 695 5.47 -46.80 -8.54
N SER A 696 4.27 -46.37 -8.72
CA SER A 696 4.03 -45.17 -9.50
C SER A 696 4.20 -44.00 -8.55
N ASP A 697 5.38 -43.40 -8.60
CA ASP A 697 5.59 -42.03 -8.14
C ASP A 697 4.46 -41.18 -8.75
N VAL A 698 3.55 -40.84 -7.91
CA VAL A 698 2.59 -39.77 -8.20
C VAL A 698 3.43 -38.49 -8.21
N PRO A 699 3.71 -37.91 -9.37
CA PRO A 699 4.43 -36.64 -9.41
C PRO A 699 3.56 -35.64 -8.68
N ALA A 700 4.15 -35.12 -7.67
CA ALA A 700 3.54 -34.20 -6.74
C ALA A 700 2.69 -33.13 -7.44
N LEU A 701 1.49 -32.96 -6.95
CA LEU A 701 0.61 -31.82 -7.18
C LEU A 701 1.31 -30.46 -6.95
N HIS A 702 2.59 -30.45 -6.67
CA HIS A 702 3.37 -29.29 -6.27
C HIS A 702 3.60 -28.27 -7.40
N GLY A 703 3.60 -28.68 -8.66
CA GLY A 703 3.93 -27.77 -9.75
C GLY A 703 2.94 -26.65 -10.02
N TYR A 704 1.66 -26.89 -9.73
CA TYR A 704 0.62 -25.90 -10.01
C TYR A 704 0.56 -24.77 -8.98
N TYR A 705 0.92 -25.07 -7.71
CA TYR A 705 0.88 -24.12 -6.60
C TYR A 705 2.22 -24.00 -5.85
N ASN A 706 3.34 -24.31 -6.49
CA ASN A 706 4.65 -24.30 -5.83
C ASN A 706 4.98 -23.01 -5.06
N GLN A 707 4.51 -21.87 -5.52
CA GLN A 707 4.71 -20.60 -4.81
C GLN A 707 3.95 -20.46 -3.50
N LEU A 708 2.87 -21.21 -3.31
CA LEU A 708 2.08 -21.17 -2.08
C LEU A 708 2.63 -22.11 -0.99
N LEU A 709 3.47 -23.09 -1.38
CA LEU A 709 3.94 -24.15 -0.48
C LEU A 709 5.42 -24.04 -0.11
N SER A 710 6.21 -23.22 -0.79
CA SER A 710 7.67 -23.20 -0.63
C SER A 710 8.21 -22.47 0.61
N LYS A 711 7.37 -22.13 1.57
CA LYS A 711 7.82 -21.43 2.80
C LYS A 711 7.80 -22.23 4.09
N THR A 712 7.86 -23.55 4.02
CA THR A 712 8.03 -24.36 5.23
C THR A 712 9.23 -25.27 5.12
N THR A 713 10.27 -24.86 5.89
CA THR A 713 11.28 -25.69 6.53
C THR A 713 12.35 -26.37 5.67
N SER A 714 13.52 -25.76 5.67
CA SER A 714 14.70 -26.55 5.92
C SER A 714 15.21 -26.26 7.34
N GLY A 715 14.82 -27.12 8.24
CA GLY A 715 15.34 -27.23 9.59
C GLY A 715 15.47 -28.71 9.91
N HIS A 716 16.66 -29.25 9.65
CA HIS A 716 17.05 -30.55 10.16
C HIS A 716 17.11 -30.49 11.69
N PHE A 717 16.20 -31.19 12.35
CA PHE A 717 16.37 -31.67 13.71
C PHE A 717 15.96 -33.12 13.79
N THR A 718 16.96 -33.97 14.00
CA THR A 718 16.82 -35.33 14.49
C THR A 718 16.39 -35.27 15.94
N PHE A 719 15.28 -35.87 16.31
CA PHE A 719 15.02 -36.40 17.62
C PHE A 719 14.02 -37.54 17.60
N SER A 720 14.35 -38.59 18.32
CA SER A 720 13.59 -39.79 18.60
C SER A 720 12.45 -39.57 19.59
N PRO A 721 11.49 -40.52 19.68
CA PRO A 721 10.14 -40.25 20.13
C PRO A 721 9.97 -40.57 21.64
N HIS A 722 9.15 -39.76 22.32
CA HIS A 722 8.39 -40.24 23.47
C HIS A 722 7.08 -39.45 23.68
N THR A 723 5.98 -40.20 23.56
CA THR A 723 4.74 -40.21 24.37
C THR A 723 3.90 -38.95 24.57
N MET A 724 2.68 -39.08 24.00
CA MET A 724 1.33 -38.72 24.50
C MET A 724 1.04 -37.35 25.12
N GLY A 725 0.09 -36.68 24.49
CA GLY A 725 -0.65 -35.59 25.06
C GLY A 725 -1.39 -34.82 23.94
N SER A 726 -2.70 -34.95 23.86
CA SER A 726 -3.52 -34.25 22.85
C SER A 726 -3.46 -32.74 22.99
N PRO A 727 -3.45 -32.00 21.89
CA PRO A 727 -3.47 -30.56 21.95
C PRO A 727 -4.75 -29.95 21.43
N SER A 728 -5.13 -28.90 22.08
CA SER A 728 -6.03 -27.89 21.55
C SER A 728 -5.31 -27.05 20.48
N SER A 729 -5.88 -27.00 19.30
CA SER A 729 -5.38 -26.27 18.14
C SER A 729 -5.59 -24.75 18.30
N GLN A 730 -4.50 -24.02 18.36
CA GLN A 730 -4.51 -22.60 18.05
C GLN A 730 -4.00 -22.41 16.61
N LEU A 731 -4.88 -21.94 15.74
CA LEU A 731 -4.56 -21.51 14.39
C LEU A 731 -3.94 -20.10 14.42
N SER A 732 -2.64 -20.05 14.28
CA SER A 732 -1.91 -18.81 13.97
C SER A 732 -2.11 -18.52 12.48
N GLY A 733 -2.81 -17.41 12.18
CA GLY A 733 -3.01 -16.96 10.80
C GLY A 733 -1.73 -16.36 10.22
N THR A 734 -1.16 -17.03 9.24
CA THR A 734 -0.03 -16.51 8.46
C THR A 734 -0.55 -15.56 7.39
N VAL A 735 -0.11 -14.31 7.45
CA VAL A 735 -0.35 -13.32 6.38
C VAL A 735 0.59 -13.64 5.22
N ILE A 736 0.05 -14.03 4.09
CA ILE A 736 0.80 -14.25 2.86
C ILE A 736 0.70 -12.99 2.02
N GLN A 737 1.75 -12.18 1.98
CA GLN A 737 1.85 -11.05 1.07
C GLN A 737 2.34 -11.53 -0.30
N ASN A 738 1.51 -11.33 -1.32
CA ASN A 738 1.96 -11.45 -2.71
C ASN A 738 2.52 -10.08 -3.13
N PRO A 739 3.78 -9.99 -3.51
CA PRO A 739 4.42 -8.70 -3.82
C PRO A 739 3.81 -7.95 -5.00
N SER A 740 3.01 -8.61 -5.83
CA SER A 740 2.33 -7.97 -6.98
C SER A 740 0.93 -7.45 -6.65
N TYR A 741 0.30 -7.93 -5.56
CA TYR A 741 -1.05 -7.55 -5.15
C TYR A 741 -1.21 -7.68 -3.64
N ASN A 742 -1.71 -6.65 -2.98
CA ASN A 742 -2.03 -6.70 -1.55
C ASN A 742 -3.27 -7.59 -1.34
N LEU A 743 -3.07 -8.78 -0.82
CA LEU A 743 -4.13 -9.67 -0.38
C LEU A 743 -4.24 -9.57 1.15
N GLU A 744 -5.20 -8.82 1.66
CA GLU A 744 -5.53 -8.81 3.08
C GLU A 744 -6.57 -9.89 3.40
N VAL A 745 -6.15 -10.92 4.11
CA VAL A 745 -7.06 -11.92 4.70
C VAL A 745 -7.39 -11.45 6.11
N GLN A 746 -8.54 -10.82 6.30
CA GLN A 746 -9.02 -10.47 7.64
C GLN A 746 -9.59 -11.71 8.35
N ALA A 747 -8.88 -12.19 9.34
CA ALA A 747 -9.44 -13.01 10.40
C ALA A 747 -9.79 -12.08 11.57
N SER A 748 -11.08 -11.93 11.87
CA SER A 748 -11.52 -11.27 13.08
C SER A 748 -11.22 -12.15 14.29
N LEU A 749 -10.31 -11.72 15.15
CA LEU A 749 -10.14 -12.30 16.49
C LEU A 749 -10.39 -11.20 17.52
N ASP A 750 -11.27 -11.53 18.43
CA ASP A 750 -11.60 -10.77 19.63
C ASP A 750 -10.37 -10.57 20.52
N MET A 751 -10.21 -9.35 21.02
CA MET A 751 -9.14 -8.99 21.95
C MET A 751 -9.51 -9.36 23.38
N GLY A 752 -8.79 -10.34 23.92
CA GLY A 752 -8.65 -10.52 25.36
C GLY A 752 -7.37 -9.86 25.85
N GLN A 753 -7.52 -8.92 26.79
CA GLN A 753 -6.40 -8.29 27.50
C GLN A 753 -5.62 -9.30 28.30
N SER A 754 -4.28 -9.32 28.16
CA SER A 754 -3.38 -9.84 29.19
C SER A 754 -2.16 -8.95 29.33
N VAL A 755 -1.99 -8.46 30.55
CA VAL A 755 -0.83 -7.74 31.07
C VAL A 755 0.36 -8.71 31.09
N GLY A 756 1.41 -8.40 30.37
CA GLY A 756 2.66 -9.15 30.36
C GLY A 756 3.85 -8.23 30.55
N TYR A 757 4.67 -8.57 31.53
CA TYR A 757 5.92 -7.95 31.93
C TYR A 757 6.90 -7.83 30.75
N GLU A 758 7.39 -6.62 30.51
CA GLU A 758 8.62 -6.37 29.75
C GLU A 758 9.85 -6.63 30.63
N PRO A 759 10.84 -7.36 30.15
CA PRO A 759 12.19 -7.24 30.67
C PRO A 759 12.94 -6.20 29.86
N ASP A 760 13.29 -5.09 30.51
CA ASP A 760 14.27 -4.12 30.01
C ASP A 760 15.58 -4.85 29.65
N MET A 761 15.82 -5.03 28.36
CA MET A 761 17.17 -5.23 27.85
C MET A 761 17.59 -3.97 27.10
N ASN A 762 18.28 -3.10 27.80
CA ASN A 762 19.10 -2.05 27.20
C ASN A 762 20.12 -2.71 26.26
N SER A 763 19.84 -2.74 24.99
CA SER A 763 20.80 -3.13 23.96
C SER A 763 21.84 -2.04 23.82
N PHE A 764 22.99 -2.22 24.43
CA PHE A 764 24.17 -1.41 24.16
C PHE A 764 24.67 -1.75 22.75
N SER A 765 24.39 -0.85 21.81
CA SER A 765 24.94 -0.91 20.44
C SER A 765 26.29 -0.21 20.39
N CYS A 766 27.17 -0.63 19.48
CA CYS A 766 28.36 0.11 19.14
C CYS A 766 28.02 1.54 18.70
N PRO A 767 28.82 2.55 19.02
CA PRO A 767 28.63 3.90 18.48
C PRO A 767 28.72 3.86 16.95
N ASN A 768 27.74 4.42 16.26
CA ASN A 768 27.79 4.57 14.80
C ASN A 768 28.97 5.43 14.39
N PRO A 769 29.64 5.12 13.28
CA PRO A 769 30.61 6.06 12.72
C PRO A 769 29.88 7.32 12.29
N GLU A 770 30.29 8.47 12.81
CA GLU A 770 29.73 9.75 12.39
C GLU A 770 29.94 9.96 10.89
N PRO A 771 28.88 10.32 10.14
CA PRO A 771 29.06 10.72 8.76
C PRO A 771 29.69 12.12 8.72
N HIS A 772 30.87 12.21 8.16
CA HIS A 772 31.46 13.50 7.83
C HIS A 772 30.61 14.17 6.74
N ASN A 773 30.07 15.38 7.07
CA ASN A 773 29.27 16.25 6.26
C ASN A 773 27.82 15.82 5.95
N ALA A 774 26.92 16.12 6.86
CA ALA A 774 25.50 16.24 6.55
C ALA A 774 25.08 17.72 6.60
N MET A 775 24.65 18.23 5.45
CA MET A 775 23.84 19.44 5.40
C MET A 775 22.55 19.21 6.18
N SER A 776 22.20 20.18 7.00
CA SER A 776 20.97 20.22 7.80
C SER A 776 19.73 20.09 6.92
N TYR A 777 18.97 19.00 7.10
CA TYR A 777 17.61 18.92 6.60
C TYR A 777 16.62 19.30 7.71
N VAL A 778 15.77 20.27 7.39
CA VAL A 778 14.58 20.60 8.18
C VAL A 778 13.53 19.53 7.88
N PRO A 779 12.88 18.91 8.88
CA PRO A 779 11.82 17.96 8.62
C PRO A 779 10.58 18.71 8.13
N VAL A 780 10.12 18.36 6.92
CA VAL A 780 8.79 18.72 6.41
C VAL A 780 7.86 17.59 6.83
N GLU A 781 6.79 17.93 7.51
CA GLU A 781 5.69 17.02 7.82
C GLU A 781 5.18 16.33 6.53
N THR A 782 5.19 15.01 6.52
CA THR A 782 4.66 14.21 5.41
C THR A 782 3.25 13.77 5.76
N ASP A 783 2.28 14.29 5.01
CA ASP A 783 0.96 13.68 4.90
C ASP A 783 1.06 12.28 4.29
N SER A 784 0.21 11.39 4.79
CA SER A 784 0.16 9.96 4.53
C SER A 784 -0.30 9.60 3.12
N TRP A 785 0.52 9.77 2.10
CA TRP A 785 0.36 9.10 0.78
C TRP A 785 1.70 9.10 0.06
N GLY A 786 2.47 8.06 0.27
CA GLY A 786 3.73 7.87 -0.41
C GLY A 786 3.59 7.25 -1.79
N TYR A 787 3.92 7.99 -2.83
CA TYR A 787 4.67 7.56 -4.02
C TYR A 787 4.93 8.80 -4.88
N LYS A 788 6.18 9.25 -4.94
CA LYS A 788 6.63 10.23 -5.95
C LYS A 788 7.47 9.51 -6.99
N PHE A 789 7.03 9.53 -8.23
CA PHE A 789 7.86 9.25 -9.39
C PHE A 789 8.83 10.40 -9.61
N GLN A 790 10.10 10.10 -9.74
CA GLN A 790 11.15 11.05 -10.09
C GLN A 790 11.39 10.96 -11.60
N TYR A 791 11.00 12.00 -12.32
CA TYR A 791 11.41 12.19 -13.71
C TYR A 791 12.77 12.86 -13.74
N HIS A 792 13.74 12.25 -14.41
CA HIS A 792 14.97 12.91 -14.84
C HIS A 792 14.64 13.85 -15.99
N ILE A 793 14.89 15.12 -15.81
CA ILE A 793 15.01 16.10 -16.90
C ILE A 793 16.51 16.35 -17.05
N GLU A 794 17.05 15.97 -18.20
CA GLU A 794 18.38 16.42 -18.66
C GLU A 794 18.25 17.89 -19.10
N ASP A 795 18.84 18.78 -18.33
CA ASP A 795 19.08 20.16 -18.76
C ASP A 795 20.45 20.24 -19.42
N SER A 796 20.40 20.41 -20.72
CA SER A 796 21.56 20.86 -21.53
C SER A 796 21.69 22.36 -21.39
N SER A 797 22.76 22.83 -20.75
CA SER A 797 23.15 24.23 -20.74
C SER A 797 24.15 24.51 -21.88
N PRO A 798 24.04 25.63 -22.59
CA PRO A 798 25.08 26.05 -23.55
C PRO A 798 26.18 26.83 -22.87
N LEU A 799 27.37 26.54 -23.32
CA LEU A 799 28.58 27.34 -23.11
C LEU A 799 28.41 28.79 -23.62
N GLN A 800 28.81 29.77 -22.81
CA GLN A 800 29.42 30.99 -23.35
C GLN A 800 30.29 31.68 -22.29
N GLU A 801 31.54 31.90 -22.72
CA GLU A 801 32.59 32.85 -22.30
C GLU A 801 33.14 32.79 -20.87
#